data_c80ff1636b0235f9a07f427fcba107ba
#
_entry.id   c80ff1636b0235f9a07f427fcba107ba
#
_cell.length_a   1.000
_cell.length_b   1.000
_cell.length_c   1.000
_cell.angle_alpha   90.00
_cell.angle_beta   90.00
_cell.angle_gamma   90.00
#
_symmetry.space_group_name_H-M   'P 1'
#
loop_
_entity.id
_entity.type
_entity.pdbx_description
1 polymer ?
#
loop_
_entity_poly.entity_id
_entity_poly.type
_entity_poly.pdbx_seq_one_letter_code
_entity_poly.pdbx_strand_id
1 'polypeptide(L)'
;MANKWVYLFTEGNATMRNLLGGKGANLAEMTNLGLPVPQGFTITTEACTQYYEDGEKINDEIMGQIMDHINKMEEITGKKFGDKENPLLVSVRSGARASMPGMMDTILNLGLNEEVVEVLAEKSGNPRWAYDCYRRFIQMFSDVVMEVGKKYFEALIDKMKEQKGVKQDVELDANDLKELANQFKAEYKEKIGKDFPSDPKEQLVEAIKAVFRSWDNPRANVYRRDNDIPYSWGTAVNVQMMAFGNMGDTSGTGVAFTRDPATGEKKLMGEFLMNAQGEDVVAGVRTPQHIDQLKQVMPEVYDQFVKICHTLEDHYRDMQDMEFTIEDRKLYMLQTRNGKRTAFAALKIACDLVDEGMIDEAKAVSMIEPRNLDTLLHPTFDPEALKKATPIGKGLAASPGAASGQIVFTAEEAKEWADTGKKVVLVRLETSPEDIEGMKASQGILTVRGGMTSHAAVVARGMGTCCVSGVSEIVMDEENKKFELGGKIFHEGDVISFDGTTGNIYDGAIATREAQIAGEFGRIMSWADKYRRLKVRTNADTPHDAKKARELGAEGIGLCRTEHMFFEGDRIDAFREMICSDTVEEREKALEKILPVQQGDFEKLYEALEGNPVTIRFLDPPLHEFVPTEEAEIEKLAHTQGKSVAQIKAIIASLHEFNPMMGHRGLRLAVTYPEIAVMQTKAVIRAAINVAKAHPDWNLKPEIMIPLSSDSKELKYVKDIVVKTADAEIAAAGSNIKYEVGTMIEIPRACLTADDIAKEAEFFCFGTNDLTQMTFGFSRDDAGKFLNAYYDKKIFENDPFAKLDQVGVGKLMKMAIELGKKTRPELHVGICGEHGGDPSSVEFCHKIGLDYVSCSPFRVPIARLAAAQAAIAEMNNK
;
A
#
# COMPACT_ATOMS: atom_id res chain seq x y z
N MET A 1 37.29 -17.78 -1.42
CA MET A 1 36.86 -17.90 -0.02
C MET A 1 35.47 -18.52 0.00
N ALA A 2 35.19 -19.45 0.89
CA ALA A 2 33.87 -20.07 1.07
C ALA A 2 32.88 -18.98 1.57
N ASN A 3 31.69 -18.95 1.03
CA ASN A 3 30.65 -18.06 1.50
C ASN A 3 30.22 -18.45 2.92
N LYS A 4 29.91 -17.47 3.76
CA LYS A 4 29.35 -17.70 5.08
C LYS A 4 27.83 -17.65 5.00
N TRP A 5 27.19 -18.81 5.16
CA TRP A 5 25.74 -18.97 5.05
C TRP A 5 25.03 -18.99 6.39
N VAL A 6 25.77 -19.25 7.48
CA VAL A 6 25.20 -19.44 8.82
C VAL A 6 25.99 -18.64 9.85
N TYR A 7 25.23 -17.96 10.72
CA TYR A 7 25.78 -17.08 11.77
C TYR A 7 25.23 -17.47 13.14
N LEU A 8 26.11 -17.67 14.13
CA LEU A 8 25.66 -17.71 15.53
C LEU A 8 25.08 -16.33 15.91
N PHE A 9 24.21 -16.30 16.91
CA PHE A 9 23.70 -15.01 17.41
C PHE A 9 24.82 -14.10 17.90
N THR A 10 25.89 -14.67 18.45
CA THR A 10 27.10 -13.93 18.86
C THR A 10 27.93 -13.38 17.71
N GLU A 11 27.69 -13.83 16.50
CA GLU A 11 28.41 -13.40 15.29
C GLU A 11 27.68 -12.30 14.50
N GLY A 12 26.44 -11.95 14.87
CA GLY A 12 25.61 -10.97 14.16
C GLY A 12 25.32 -9.72 14.99
N ASN A 13 24.62 -8.77 14.35
CA ASN A 13 24.12 -7.55 14.99
C ASN A 13 22.95 -6.96 14.22
N ALA A 14 22.36 -5.90 14.77
CA ALA A 14 21.16 -5.26 14.19
C ALA A 14 21.36 -4.68 12.78
N THR A 15 22.59 -4.37 12.38
CA THR A 15 22.88 -3.81 11.04
C THR A 15 22.82 -4.86 9.94
N MET A 16 22.79 -6.14 10.30
CA MET A 16 22.78 -7.25 9.35
C MET A 16 21.38 -7.73 8.99
N ARG A 17 20.41 -6.87 9.07
CA ARG A 17 18.99 -7.18 8.80
C ARG A 17 18.75 -7.77 7.41
N ASN A 18 19.47 -7.30 6.39
CA ASN A 18 19.32 -7.80 5.03
C ASN A 18 19.74 -9.27 4.91
N LEU A 19 20.73 -9.69 5.69
CA LEU A 19 21.31 -11.01 5.66
C LEU A 19 20.64 -11.97 6.67
N LEU A 20 20.40 -11.49 7.89
CA LEU A 20 19.86 -12.31 8.98
C LEU A 20 18.34 -12.24 9.12
N GLY A 21 17.69 -11.38 8.35
CA GLY A 21 16.29 -11.05 8.55
C GLY A 21 16.09 -10.17 9.79
N GLY A 22 14.87 -9.71 10.00
CA GLY A 22 14.55 -8.86 11.16
C GLY A 22 14.73 -9.59 12.50
N LYS A 23 14.20 -10.80 12.60
CA LYS A 23 14.31 -11.61 13.84
C LYS A 23 15.74 -11.98 14.16
N GLY A 24 16.49 -12.50 13.19
CA GLY A 24 17.85 -12.93 13.39
C GLY A 24 18.78 -11.80 13.81
N ALA A 25 18.66 -10.66 13.16
CA ALA A 25 19.44 -9.47 13.50
C ALA A 25 19.15 -8.98 14.92
N ASN A 26 17.88 -8.97 15.32
CA ASN A 26 17.49 -8.54 16.67
C ASN A 26 17.84 -9.55 17.75
N LEU A 27 17.78 -10.84 17.47
CA LEU A 27 18.26 -11.87 18.39
C LEU A 27 19.77 -11.71 18.65
N ALA A 28 20.53 -11.47 17.59
CA ALA A 28 21.96 -11.20 17.69
C ALA A 28 22.22 -9.92 18.50
N GLU A 29 21.47 -8.85 18.24
CA GLU A 29 21.66 -7.59 18.98
C GLU A 29 21.32 -7.72 20.45
N MET A 30 20.22 -8.38 20.79
CA MET A 30 19.89 -8.65 22.20
C MET A 30 20.95 -9.48 22.90
N THR A 31 21.54 -10.45 22.19
CA THR A 31 22.65 -11.27 22.71
C THR A 31 23.86 -10.39 23.02
N ASN A 32 24.22 -9.47 22.12
CA ASN A 32 25.33 -8.53 22.30
C ASN A 32 25.09 -7.56 23.46
N LEU A 33 23.82 -7.20 23.72
CA LEU A 33 23.44 -6.35 24.85
C LEU A 33 23.49 -7.09 26.21
N GLY A 34 23.80 -8.39 26.21
CA GLY A 34 23.87 -9.20 27.42
C GLY A 34 22.49 -9.60 27.95
N LEU A 35 21.44 -9.51 27.15
CA LEU A 35 20.10 -9.92 27.55
C LEU A 35 19.95 -11.44 27.51
N PRO A 36 19.04 -12.02 28.34
CA PRO A 36 18.86 -13.47 28.41
C PRO A 36 18.13 -14.00 27.17
N VAL A 37 18.88 -14.33 26.14
CA VAL A 37 18.39 -14.88 24.88
C VAL A 37 18.78 -16.34 24.77
N PRO A 38 17.86 -17.28 24.52
CA PRO A 38 18.26 -18.65 24.22
C PRO A 38 19.18 -18.66 23.00
N GLN A 39 20.32 -19.34 23.10
CA GLN A 39 21.34 -19.33 22.07
C GLN A 39 20.88 -20.06 20.80
N GLY A 40 21.49 -19.70 19.70
CA GLY A 40 21.10 -20.25 18.39
C GLY A 40 21.93 -19.68 17.26
N PHE A 41 21.51 -20.00 16.05
CA PHE A 41 22.12 -19.50 14.83
C PHE A 41 21.06 -19.13 13.79
N THR A 42 21.48 -18.31 12.86
CA THR A 42 20.63 -17.89 11.73
C THR A 42 21.21 -18.38 10.42
N ILE A 43 20.38 -19.05 9.62
CA ILE A 43 20.68 -19.39 8.22
C ILE A 43 20.21 -18.22 7.38
N THR A 44 21.09 -17.66 6.56
CA THR A 44 20.89 -16.37 5.92
C THR A 44 19.80 -16.36 4.84
N THR A 45 19.33 -15.16 4.53
CA THR A 45 18.41 -14.93 3.39
C THR A 45 19.06 -15.34 2.06
N GLU A 46 20.35 -15.19 1.94
CA GLU A 46 21.10 -15.63 0.75
C GLU A 46 21.07 -17.14 0.58
N ALA A 47 21.07 -17.89 1.68
CA ALA A 47 20.92 -19.36 1.64
C ALA A 47 19.54 -19.75 1.10
N CYS A 48 18.48 -18.99 1.43
CA CYS A 48 17.16 -19.19 0.89
C CYS A 48 17.14 -18.97 -0.63
N THR A 49 17.73 -17.89 -1.09
CA THR A 49 17.82 -17.59 -2.53
C THR A 49 18.58 -18.70 -3.25
N GLN A 50 19.69 -19.15 -2.68
CA GLN A 50 20.48 -20.24 -3.23
C GLN A 50 19.70 -21.56 -3.29
N TYR A 51 18.87 -21.83 -2.27
CA TYR A 51 18.00 -23.00 -2.24
C TYR A 51 17.08 -23.04 -3.48
N TYR A 52 16.49 -21.90 -3.85
CA TYR A 52 15.65 -21.82 -5.06
C TYR A 52 16.45 -21.91 -6.36
N GLU A 53 17.63 -21.29 -6.42
CA GLU A 53 18.50 -21.36 -7.57
C GLU A 53 18.99 -22.80 -7.84
N ASP A 54 19.18 -23.58 -6.78
CA ASP A 54 19.60 -24.97 -6.85
C ASP A 54 18.43 -25.97 -7.05
N GLY A 55 17.26 -25.47 -7.41
CA GLY A 55 16.09 -26.31 -7.66
C GLY A 55 15.44 -26.87 -6.43
N GLU A 56 15.28 -26.05 -5.41
CA GLU A 56 14.69 -26.38 -4.10
C GLU A 56 15.50 -27.45 -3.33
N LYS A 57 16.79 -27.27 -3.35
CA LYS A 57 17.74 -28.13 -2.62
C LYS A 57 18.73 -27.31 -1.82
N ILE A 58 19.08 -27.81 -0.63
CA ILE A 58 20.16 -27.24 0.19
C ILE A 58 21.47 -27.86 -0.29
N ASN A 59 22.39 -27.05 -0.80
CA ASN A 59 23.67 -27.56 -1.27
C ASN A 59 24.58 -28.05 -0.13
N ASP A 60 25.62 -28.79 -0.46
CA ASP A 60 26.52 -29.40 0.52
C ASP A 60 27.26 -28.39 1.39
N GLU A 61 27.62 -27.24 0.84
CA GLU A 61 28.28 -26.15 1.57
C GLU A 61 27.41 -25.58 2.69
N ILE A 62 26.14 -25.26 2.33
CA ILE A 62 25.15 -24.76 3.29
C ILE A 62 24.86 -25.85 4.35
N MET A 63 24.65 -27.07 3.92
CA MET A 63 24.38 -28.20 4.80
C MET A 63 25.53 -28.44 5.79
N GLY A 64 26.77 -28.38 5.31
CA GLY A 64 27.93 -28.49 6.13
C GLY A 64 28.01 -27.41 7.21
N GLN A 65 27.70 -26.17 6.85
CA GLN A 65 27.67 -25.06 7.80
C GLN A 65 26.55 -25.21 8.83
N ILE A 66 25.37 -25.70 8.42
CA ILE A 66 24.26 -25.99 9.35
C ILE A 66 24.68 -27.02 10.38
N MET A 67 25.29 -28.14 9.97
CA MET A 67 25.73 -29.20 10.87
C MET A 67 26.84 -28.74 11.79
N ASP A 68 27.80 -27.94 11.30
CA ASP A 68 28.84 -27.33 12.09
C ASP A 68 28.27 -26.43 13.20
N HIS A 69 27.25 -25.66 12.89
CA HIS A 69 26.60 -24.76 13.85
C HIS A 69 25.74 -25.51 14.87
N ILE A 70 25.19 -26.65 14.53
CA ILE A 70 24.55 -27.55 15.51
C ILE A 70 25.63 -28.02 16.52
N ASN A 71 26.79 -28.41 16.04
CA ASN A 71 27.89 -28.80 16.91
C ASN A 71 28.32 -27.65 17.83
N LYS A 72 28.39 -26.44 17.31
CA LYS A 72 28.69 -25.22 18.10
C LYS A 72 27.64 -24.95 19.17
N MET A 73 26.36 -25.12 18.83
CA MET A 73 25.29 -25.01 19.81
C MET A 73 25.38 -26.02 20.91
N GLU A 74 25.75 -27.26 20.60
CA GLU A 74 25.95 -28.31 21.59
C GLU A 74 27.05 -27.91 22.57
N GLU A 75 28.15 -27.34 22.10
CA GLU A 75 29.22 -26.82 22.95
C GLU A 75 28.74 -25.65 23.84
N ILE A 76 28.04 -24.70 23.29
CA ILE A 76 27.55 -23.51 24.01
C ILE A 76 26.52 -23.88 25.09
N THR A 77 25.60 -24.79 24.78
CA THR A 77 24.49 -25.15 25.67
C THR A 77 24.83 -26.26 26.65
N GLY A 78 25.85 -27.05 26.34
CA GLY A 78 26.19 -28.26 27.10
C GLY A 78 25.20 -29.39 26.88
N LYS A 79 24.32 -29.28 25.92
CA LYS A 79 23.32 -30.27 25.55
C LYS A 79 23.61 -30.81 24.16
N LYS A 80 23.21 -32.05 23.89
CA LYS A 80 23.41 -32.68 22.58
C LYS A 80 22.10 -32.98 21.89
N PHE A 81 22.08 -32.73 20.60
CA PHE A 81 20.91 -32.96 19.77
C PHE A 81 20.70 -34.47 19.57
N GLY A 82 19.56 -34.99 20.09
CA GLY A 82 19.24 -36.42 20.06
C GLY A 82 19.90 -37.26 21.15
N ASP A 83 20.54 -36.65 22.16
CA ASP A 83 21.22 -37.34 23.23
C ASP A 83 20.24 -38.04 24.19
N LYS A 84 20.70 -39.16 24.73
CA LYS A 84 19.99 -39.94 25.74
C LYS A 84 20.27 -39.47 27.17
N GLU A 85 21.25 -38.60 27.38
CA GLU A 85 21.60 -38.09 28.69
C GLU A 85 21.17 -36.64 28.93
N ASN A 86 21.48 -35.76 28.00
CA ASN A 86 21.15 -34.34 28.11
C ASN A 86 20.76 -33.79 26.73
N PRO A 87 19.51 -34.04 26.28
CA PRO A 87 19.09 -33.70 24.94
C PRO A 87 18.87 -32.22 24.76
N LEU A 88 19.33 -31.70 23.58
CA LEU A 88 19.04 -30.38 23.09
C LEU A 88 17.73 -30.40 22.26
N LEU A 89 16.81 -29.53 22.59
CA LEU A 89 15.66 -29.25 21.74
C LEU A 89 15.78 -27.86 21.15
N VAL A 90 15.35 -27.69 19.89
CA VAL A 90 15.42 -26.41 19.19
C VAL A 90 14.09 -26.02 18.55
N SER A 91 13.91 -24.74 18.33
CA SER A 91 12.88 -24.21 17.46
C SER A 91 13.47 -23.83 16.11
N VAL A 92 12.66 -23.89 15.07
CA VAL A 92 13.00 -23.38 13.73
C VAL A 92 11.96 -22.35 13.36
N ARG A 93 12.39 -21.12 13.13
CA ARG A 93 11.51 -19.98 12.84
C ARG A 93 11.98 -19.25 11.60
N SER A 94 11.02 -18.80 10.81
CA SER A 94 11.28 -17.89 9.70
C SER A 94 11.65 -16.49 10.19
N GLY A 95 12.38 -15.76 9.37
CA GLY A 95 12.73 -14.37 9.64
C GLY A 95 13.04 -13.64 8.37
N ALA A 96 12.04 -13.00 7.77
CA ALA A 96 12.24 -12.16 6.60
C ALA A 96 12.79 -10.78 6.99
N ARG A 97 13.36 -10.07 6.02
CA ARG A 97 13.85 -8.69 6.17
C ARG A 97 12.73 -7.75 6.61
N ALA A 98 11.53 -7.95 6.05
CA ALA A 98 10.33 -7.24 6.45
C ALA A 98 9.38 -8.18 7.21
N SER A 99 8.63 -7.66 8.16
CA SER A 99 7.65 -8.44 8.93
C SER A 99 6.52 -8.95 8.04
N MET A 100 6.24 -10.25 8.11
CA MET A 100 5.17 -10.92 7.36
C MET A 100 4.32 -11.76 8.33
N PRO A 101 3.45 -11.15 9.14
CA PRO A 101 2.71 -11.86 10.20
C PRO A 101 1.80 -12.95 9.63
N GLY A 102 1.90 -14.16 10.20
CA GLY A 102 1.04 -15.28 9.83
C GLY A 102 1.30 -15.89 8.46
N MET A 103 2.28 -15.39 7.71
CA MET A 103 2.58 -15.87 6.36
C MET A 103 3.63 -16.98 6.33
N MET A 104 4.42 -17.09 7.40
CA MET A 104 5.58 -17.98 7.48
C MET A 104 5.56 -18.78 8.77
N ASP A 105 6.20 -19.91 8.76
CA ASP A 105 5.98 -20.98 9.71
C ASP A 105 7.02 -21.04 10.85
N THR A 106 6.58 -21.58 11.99
CA THR A 106 7.42 -21.88 13.17
C THR A 106 7.24 -23.33 13.54
N ILE A 107 8.35 -24.03 13.83
CA ILE A 107 8.32 -25.41 14.33
C ILE A 107 9.06 -25.42 15.67
N LEU A 108 8.40 -25.93 16.72
CA LEU A 108 8.95 -26.01 18.08
C LEU A 108 9.30 -27.44 18.43
N ASN A 109 10.17 -27.60 19.43
CA ASN A 109 10.51 -28.88 20.06
C ASN A 109 11.18 -29.90 19.13
N LEU A 110 11.93 -29.43 18.13
CA LEU A 110 12.70 -30.35 17.28
C LEU A 110 13.78 -31.06 18.11
N GLY A 111 13.97 -32.31 17.83
CA GLY A 111 14.85 -33.20 18.56
C GLY A 111 14.12 -34.26 19.38
N LEU A 112 12.81 -34.15 19.53
CA LEU A 112 11.98 -35.12 20.23
C LEU A 112 11.76 -36.38 19.41
N ASN A 113 11.88 -37.50 20.06
CA ASN A 113 11.51 -38.85 19.60
C ASN A 113 11.10 -39.72 20.78
N GLU A 114 10.80 -40.96 20.56
CA GLU A 114 10.35 -41.89 21.57
C GLU A 114 11.32 -42.02 22.74
N GLU A 115 12.60 -41.98 22.48
CA GLU A 115 13.64 -42.10 23.50
C GLU A 115 13.87 -40.80 24.26
N VAL A 116 13.98 -39.68 23.51
CA VAL A 116 14.24 -38.34 24.06
C VAL A 116 13.13 -37.86 24.98
N VAL A 117 11.87 -38.13 24.65
CA VAL A 117 10.74 -37.73 25.50
C VAL A 117 10.77 -38.47 26.85
N GLU A 118 11.12 -39.73 26.89
CA GLU A 118 11.28 -40.50 28.15
C GLU A 118 12.43 -39.93 29.00
N VAL A 119 13.54 -39.62 28.38
CA VAL A 119 14.70 -39.01 29.07
C VAL A 119 14.31 -37.64 29.68
N LEU A 120 13.61 -36.81 28.95
CA LEU A 120 13.14 -35.52 29.45
C LEU A 120 12.13 -35.68 30.58
N ALA A 121 11.21 -36.65 30.47
CA ALA A 121 10.21 -36.94 31.50
C ALA A 121 10.90 -37.37 32.82
N GLU A 122 11.87 -38.24 32.74
CA GLU A 122 12.64 -38.72 33.89
C GLU A 122 13.53 -37.65 34.50
N LYS A 123 14.31 -36.95 33.67
CA LYS A 123 15.28 -35.94 34.10
C LYS A 123 14.62 -34.72 34.72
N SER A 124 13.48 -34.26 34.17
CA SER A 124 12.74 -33.09 34.67
C SER A 124 11.85 -33.42 35.87
N GLY A 125 11.54 -34.71 36.09
CA GLY A 125 10.53 -35.11 37.04
C GLY A 125 9.12 -34.64 36.67
N ASN A 126 8.93 -34.25 35.43
CA ASN A 126 7.65 -33.72 34.92
C ASN A 126 7.24 -34.39 33.61
N PRO A 127 6.72 -35.62 33.69
CA PRO A 127 6.29 -36.36 32.49
C PRO A 127 5.24 -35.65 31.70
N ARG A 128 4.32 -34.93 32.35
CA ARG A 128 3.28 -34.17 31.66
C ARG A 128 3.88 -33.14 30.72
N TRP A 129 4.83 -32.37 31.19
CA TRP A 129 5.53 -31.40 30.37
C TRP A 129 6.20 -32.05 29.15
N ALA A 130 6.92 -33.14 29.36
CA ALA A 130 7.64 -33.82 28.28
C ALA A 130 6.71 -34.32 27.20
N TYR A 131 5.59 -34.96 27.57
CA TYR A 131 4.62 -35.45 26.62
C TYR A 131 3.80 -34.34 25.99
N ASP A 132 3.56 -33.22 26.67
CA ASP A 132 2.95 -32.02 26.09
C ASP A 132 3.83 -31.46 24.98
N CYS A 133 5.11 -31.35 25.19
CA CYS A 133 6.08 -30.95 24.18
C CYS A 133 6.08 -31.92 22.99
N TYR A 134 6.02 -33.21 23.25
CA TYR A 134 6.07 -34.21 22.20
C TYR A 134 4.81 -34.19 21.32
N ARG A 135 3.62 -34.15 21.91
CA ARG A 135 2.38 -34.06 21.13
C ARG A 135 2.34 -32.75 20.30
N ARG A 136 2.77 -31.64 20.86
CA ARG A 136 2.86 -30.34 20.15
C ARG A 136 3.80 -30.42 18.97
N PHE A 137 4.94 -31.06 19.15
CA PHE A 137 5.92 -31.24 18.09
C PHE A 137 5.37 -32.08 16.95
N ILE A 138 4.74 -33.21 17.24
CA ILE A 138 4.16 -34.09 16.22
C ILE A 138 3.09 -33.34 15.42
N GLN A 139 2.19 -32.63 16.10
CA GLN A 139 1.14 -31.85 15.46
C GLN A 139 1.71 -30.76 14.56
N MET A 140 2.63 -29.98 15.08
CA MET A 140 3.20 -28.84 14.37
C MET A 140 4.07 -29.27 13.18
N PHE A 141 4.89 -30.30 13.37
CA PHE A 141 5.68 -30.88 12.28
C PHE A 141 4.77 -31.44 11.17
N SER A 142 3.72 -32.13 11.55
CA SER A 142 2.77 -32.72 10.61
C SER A 142 2.02 -31.63 9.80
N ASP A 143 1.58 -30.59 10.49
CA ASP A 143 0.85 -29.48 9.86
C ASP A 143 1.75 -28.62 8.96
N VAL A 144 2.86 -28.16 9.52
CA VAL A 144 3.74 -27.18 8.87
C VAL A 144 4.68 -27.81 7.85
N VAL A 145 5.37 -28.89 8.23
CA VAL A 145 6.39 -29.51 7.37
C VAL A 145 5.78 -30.42 6.33
N MET A 146 4.78 -31.22 6.72
CA MET A 146 4.20 -32.26 5.88
C MET A 146 2.81 -31.91 5.32
N GLU A 147 2.30 -30.73 5.66
CA GLU A 147 1.02 -30.20 5.14
C GLU A 147 -0.21 -31.10 5.41
N VAL A 148 -0.18 -31.85 6.50
CA VAL A 148 -1.29 -32.76 6.86
C VAL A 148 -2.54 -32.00 7.34
N GLY A 149 -2.39 -30.81 7.86
CA GLY A 149 -3.48 -30.00 8.38
C GLY A 149 -3.76 -30.29 9.87
N LYS A 150 -3.72 -29.21 10.67
CA LYS A 150 -3.89 -29.32 12.13
C LYS A 150 -5.25 -29.79 12.59
N LYS A 151 -6.29 -29.63 11.77
CA LYS A 151 -7.67 -30.03 12.08
C LYS A 151 -7.82 -31.51 12.49
N TYR A 152 -7.04 -32.38 11.89
CA TYR A 152 -7.06 -33.81 12.21
C TYR A 152 -6.56 -34.08 13.62
N PHE A 153 -5.55 -33.34 14.05
CA PHE A 153 -4.96 -33.45 15.37
C PHE A 153 -5.81 -32.78 16.45
N GLU A 154 -6.37 -31.63 16.13
CA GLU A 154 -7.30 -30.93 17.03
C GLU A 154 -8.54 -31.76 17.32
N ALA A 155 -9.06 -32.49 16.33
CA ALA A 155 -10.16 -33.41 16.51
C ALA A 155 -9.82 -34.56 17.50
N LEU A 156 -8.59 -35.06 17.48
CA LEU A 156 -8.14 -36.09 18.43
C LEU A 156 -8.01 -35.51 19.85
N ILE A 157 -7.53 -34.27 20.00
CA ILE A 157 -7.48 -33.59 21.29
C ILE A 157 -8.89 -33.39 21.86
N ASP A 158 -9.81 -32.91 21.07
CA ASP A 158 -11.17 -32.62 21.47
C ASP A 158 -11.89 -33.92 21.89
N LYS A 159 -11.69 -35.01 21.15
CA LYS A 159 -12.22 -36.33 21.50
C LYS A 159 -11.70 -36.83 22.84
N MET A 160 -10.42 -36.65 23.09
CA MET A 160 -9.82 -37.05 24.37
C MET A 160 -10.35 -36.22 25.54
N LYS A 161 -10.46 -34.89 25.37
CA LYS A 161 -11.06 -34.00 26.38
C LYS A 161 -12.49 -34.42 26.70
N GLU A 162 -13.27 -34.77 25.68
CA GLU A 162 -14.66 -35.25 25.86
C GLU A 162 -14.68 -36.56 26.66
N GLN A 163 -13.81 -37.52 26.30
CA GLN A 163 -13.71 -38.80 27.00
C GLN A 163 -13.29 -38.68 28.47
N LYS A 164 -12.45 -37.68 28.77
CA LYS A 164 -11.95 -37.42 30.13
C LYS A 164 -12.80 -36.41 30.92
N GLY A 165 -13.82 -35.82 30.28
CA GLY A 165 -14.68 -34.85 30.94
C GLY A 165 -14.00 -33.52 31.29
N VAL A 166 -12.93 -33.12 30.56
CA VAL A 166 -12.19 -31.87 30.79
C VAL A 166 -12.43 -30.89 29.66
N LYS A 167 -12.22 -29.62 29.91
CA LYS A 167 -12.45 -28.53 28.94
C LYS A 167 -11.17 -27.96 28.34
N GLN A 168 -10.07 -27.99 29.07
CA GLN A 168 -8.80 -27.38 28.68
C GLN A 168 -7.69 -28.41 28.54
N ASP A 169 -6.76 -28.16 27.64
CA ASP A 169 -5.59 -29.02 27.40
C ASP A 169 -4.75 -29.21 28.66
N VAL A 170 -4.64 -28.16 29.48
CA VAL A 170 -3.88 -28.19 30.74
C VAL A 170 -4.40 -29.19 31.76
N GLU A 171 -5.65 -29.60 31.64
CA GLU A 171 -6.31 -30.57 32.52
C GLU A 171 -5.99 -32.02 32.14
N LEU A 172 -5.39 -32.27 31.00
CA LEU A 172 -4.93 -33.61 30.60
C LEU A 172 -3.65 -33.99 31.37
N ASP A 173 -3.61 -35.23 31.86
CA ASP A 173 -2.44 -35.72 32.57
C ASP A 173 -1.34 -36.27 31.65
N ALA A 174 -0.23 -36.71 32.22
CA ALA A 174 0.90 -37.25 31.46
C ALA A 174 0.55 -38.50 30.64
N ASN A 175 -0.27 -39.36 31.17
CA ASN A 175 -0.71 -40.57 30.44
C ASN A 175 -1.63 -40.23 29.29
N ASP A 176 -2.54 -39.23 29.48
CA ASP A 176 -3.42 -38.74 28.43
C ASP A 176 -2.60 -38.16 27.27
N LEU A 177 -1.57 -37.35 27.58
CA LEU A 177 -0.70 -36.72 26.56
C LEU A 177 0.17 -37.74 25.85
N LYS A 178 0.64 -38.78 26.56
CA LYS A 178 1.37 -39.89 25.95
C LYS A 178 0.51 -40.65 24.95
N GLU A 179 -0.71 -40.98 25.33
CA GLU A 179 -1.67 -41.63 24.45
C GLU A 179 -2.00 -40.77 23.25
N LEU A 180 -2.19 -39.46 23.48
CA LEU A 180 -2.45 -38.49 22.44
C LEU A 180 -1.27 -38.40 21.44
N ALA A 181 -0.04 -38.42 21.94
CA ALA A 181 1.15 -38.44 21.09
C ALA A 181 1.19 -39.70 20.21
N ASN A 182 0.83 -40.84 20.76
CA ASN A 182 0.72 -42.09 20.00
C ASN A 182 -0.35 -42.03 18.93
N GLN A 183 -1.51 -41.43 19.24
CA GLN A 183 -2.60 -41.21 18.26
C GLN A 183 -2.17 -40.26 17.15
N PHE A 184 -1.39 -39.23 17.48
CA PHE A 184 -0.85 -38.29 16.48
C PHE A 184 0.13 -38.98 15.55
N LYS A 185 1.00 -39.83 16.06
CA LYS A 185 1.92 -40.59 15.22
C LYS A 185 1.17 -41.56 14.29
N ALA A 186 0.11 -42.17 14.76
CA ALA A 186 -0.76 -43.05 13.96
C ALA A 186 -1.45 -42.23 12.85
N GLU A 187 -1.96 -41.06 13.17
CA GLU A 187 -2.59 -40.14 12.19
C GLU A 187 -1.57 -39.69 11.13
N TYR A 188 -0.35 -39.35 11.55
CA TYR A 188 0.75 -39.01 10.64
C TYR A 188 1.02 -40.16 9.65
N LYS A 189 1.17 -41.39 10.18
CA LYS A 189 1.43 -42.57 9.36
C LYS A 189 0.30 -42.86 8.37
N GLU A 190 -0.95 -42.71 8.79
CA GLU A 190 -2.11 -42.86 7.91
C GLU A 190 -2.09 -41.87 6.77
N LYS A 191 -1.78 -40.57 7.05
CA LYS A 191 -1.83 -39.53 6.05
C LYS A 191 -0.59 -39.48 5.14
N ILE A 192 0.57 -39.85 5.65
CA ILE A 192 1.87 -39.72 4.97
C ILE A 192 2.35 -41.06 4.41
N GLY A 193 1.96 -42.18 5.04
CA GLY A 193 2.39 -43.51 4.64
C GLY A 193 3.74 -43.93 5.17
N LYS A 194 4.34 -43.13 6.05
CA LYS A 194 5.64 -43.40 6.70
C LYS A 194 5.53 -43.12 8.19
N ASP A 195 6.40 -43.72 8.98
CA ASP A 195 6.52 -43.43 10.40
C ASP A 195 7.01 -41.98 10.63
N PHE A 196 6.56 -41.37 11.72
CA PHE A 196 7.03 -40.03 12.11
C PHE A 196 8.55 -40.06 12.30
N PRO A 197 9.31 -39.10 11.76
CA PRO A 197 10.78 -39.10 11.81
C PRO A 197 11.32 -39.08 13.22
N SER A 198 12.22 -40.01 13.52
CA SER A 198 12.86 -40.15 14.83
C SER A 198 14.27 -39.54 14.89
N ASP A 199 14.93 -39.37 13.77
CA ASP A 199 16.24 -38.73 13.68
C ASP A 199 16.14 -37.20 13.81
N PRO A 200 16.72 -36.61 14.90
CA PRO A 200 16.69 -35.17 15.09
C PRO A 200 17.28 -34.34 13.93
N LYS A 201 18.34 -34.83 13.30
CA LYS A 201 18.98 -34.15 12.16
C LYS A 201 18.05 -34.14 10.92
N GLU A 202 17.37 -35.26 10.66
CA GLU A 202 16.37 -35.35 9.60
C GLU A 202 15.22 -34.38 9.86
N GLN A 203 14.71 -34.36 11.10
CA GLN A 203 13.66 -33.43 11.52
C GLN A 203 14.08 -31.96 11.26
N LEU A 204 15.31 -31.62 11.62
CA LEU A 204 15.84 -30.26 11.46
C LEU A 204 15.93 -29.86 9.98
N VAL A 205 16.51 -30.72 9.16
CA VAL A 205 16.66 -30.45 7.72
C VAL A 205 15.30 -30.27 7.05
N GLU A 206 14.34 -31.13 7.33
CA GLU A 206 12.99 -31.02 6.77
C GLU A 206 12.28 -29.74 7.25
N ALA A 207 12.47 -29.35 8.51
CA ALA A 207 11.92 -28.10 9.04
C ALA A 207 12.53 -26.86 8.36
N ILE A 208 13.84 -26.85 8.14
CA ILE A 208 14.52 -25.75 7.43
C ILE A 208 14.00 -25.64 6.00
N LYS A 209 13.87 -26.76 5.29
CA LYS A 209 13.31 -26.78 3.94
C LYS A 209 11.88 -26.26 3.92
N ALA A 210 11.07 -26.62 4.90
CA ALA A 210 9.68 -26.14 5.02
C ALA A 210 9.62 -24.61 5.17
N VAL A 211 10.50 -24.03 5.97
CA VAL A 211 10.60 -22.58 6.14
C VAL A 211 11.01 -21.92 4.82
N PHE A 212 11.98 -22.45 4.12
CA PHE A 212 12.37 -21.94 2.80
C PHE A 212 11.20 -22.00 1.80
N ARG A 213 10.48 -23.13 1.78
CA ARG A 213 9.29 -23.28 0.89
C ARG A 213 8.18 -22.32 1.24
N SER A 214 8.02 -21.94 2.50
CA SER A 214 6.97 -20.99 2.92
C SER A 214 7.15 -19.61 2.30
N TRP A 215 8.36 -19.24 1.89
CA TRP A 215 8.61 -17.98 1.19
C TRP A 215 7.84 -17.87 -0.13
N ASP A 216 7.65 -18.99 -0.81
CA ASP A 216 6.97 -19.05 -2.11
C ASP A 216 5.54 -19.61 -2.02
N ASN A 217 4.92 -19.63 -0.85
CA ASN A 217 3.54 -20.07 -0.76
C ASN A 217 2.57 -18.97 -1.30
N PRO A 218 1.36 -19.34 -1.75
CA PRO A 218 0.42 -18.38 -2.34
C PRO A 218 0.10 -17.18 -1.45
N ARG A 219 -0.11 -17.39 -0.16
CA ARG A 219 -0.42 -16.31 0.78
C ARG A 219 0.76 -15.35 0.95
N ALA A 220 1.96 -15.89 1.05
CA ALA A 220 3.18 -15.08 1.14
C ALA A 220 3.40 -14.26 -0.13
N ASN A 221 3.16 -14.84 -1.30
CA ASN A 221 3.28 -14.14 -2.57
C ASN A 221 2.32 -12.95 -2.68
N VAL A 222 1.07 -13.13 -2.27
CA VAL A 222 0.07 -12.05 -2.24
C VAL A 222 0.49 -10.95 -1.25
N TYR A 223 0.88 -11.35 -0.04
CA TYR A 223 1.31 -10.39 0.97
C TYR A 223 2.51 -9.57 0.51
N ARG A 224 3.49 -10.21 -0.11
CA ARG A 224 4.66 -9.49 -0.63
C ARG A 224 4.29 -8.48 -1.72
N ARG A 225 3.41 -8.84 -2.63
CA ARG A 225 2.89 -7.91 -3.66
C ARG A 225 2.23 -6.70 -3.03
N ASP A 226 1.34 -6.95 -2.08
CA ASP A 226 0.57 -5.89 -1.43
C ASP A 226 1.43 -4.95 -0.58
N ASN A 227 2.59 -5.43 -0.12
CA ASN A 227 3.49 -4.68 0.76
C ASN A 227 4.84 -4.33 0.09
N ASP A 228 4.95 -4.48 -1.22
CA ASP A 228 6.15 -4.11 -1.99
C ASP A 228 7.43 -4.79 -1.49
N ILE A 229 7.34 -6.05 -1.12
CA ILE A 229 8.48 -6.84 -0.68
C ILE A 229 9.00 -7.68 -1.85
N PRO A 230 10.24 -7.41 -2.35
CA PRO A 230 10.79 -8.14 -3.49
C PRO A 230 10.97 -9.63 -3.18
N TYR A 231 10.64 -10.47 -4.14
CA TYR A 231 10.86 -11.92 -4.04
C TYR A 231 12.34 -12.27 -3.78
N SER A 232 13.25 -11.50 -4.37
CA SER A 232 14.70 -11.70 -4.26
C SER A 232 15.25 -11.57 -2.83
N TRP A 233 14.48 -10.98 -1.92
CA TRP A 233 14.95 -10.82 -0.54
C TRP A 233 15.09 -12.16 0.21
N GLY A 234 14.22 -13.12 -0.06
CA GLY A 234 14.22 -14.40 0.66
C GLY A 234 13.88 -14.28 2.13
N THR A 235 13.87 -15.41 2.82
CA THR A 235 13.73 -15.47 4.29
C THR A 235 14.95 -16.11 4.92
N ALA A 236 15.33 -15.61 6.10
CA ALA A 236 16.28 -16.31 6.97
C ALA A 236 15.54 -17.38 7.78
N VAL A 237 16.31 -18.29 8.33
CA VAL A 237 15.83 -19.34 9.24
C VAL A 237 16.62 -19.26 10.54
N ASN A 238 15.89 -19.11 11.66
CA ASN A 238 16.50 -19.07 12.99
C ASN A 238 16.32 -20.42 13.67
N VAL A 239 17.43 -21.05 14.03
CA VAL A 239 17.49 -22.29 14.82
C VAL A 239 17.94 -21.90 16.21
N GLN A 240 17.07 -22.09 17.18
CA GLN A 240 17.26 -21.55 18.53
C GLN A 240 16.95 -22.60 19.58
N MET A 241 17.75 -22.67 20.63
CA MET A 241 17.50 -23.52 21.80
C MET A 241 16.10 -23.18 22.37
N MET A 242 15.35 -24.22 22.71
CA MET A 242 14.03 -24.04 23.31
C MET A 242 14.13 -23.49 24.73
N ALA A 243 13.21 -22.56 25.05
CA ALA A 243 12.86 -22.15 26.40
C ALA A 243 11.40 -22.56 26.63
N PHE A 244 11.09 -23.21 27.75
CA PHE A 244 9.80 -23.86 27.94
C PHE A 244 8.93 -23.12 28.92
N GLY A 245 7.88 -22.47 28.38
CA GLY A 245 6.84 -21.79 29.18
C GLY A 245 5.79 -22.74 29.76
N ASN A 246 5.86 -24.04 29.45
CA ASN A 246 4.87 -25.03 29.84
C ASN A 246 5.40 -26.06 30.86
N MET A 247 6.41 -25.68 31.65
CA MET A 247 6.98 -26.56 32.68
C MET A 247 6.24 -26.49 34.04
N GLY A 248 5.04 -25.98 34.07
CA GLY A 248 4.24 -25.86 35.27
C GLY A 248 3.95 -24.44 35.71
N ASP A 249 3.56 -24.23 36.96
CA ASP A 249 3.06 -22.97 37.49
C ASP A 249 4.12 -21.87 37.64
N THR A 250 5.40 -22.23 37.53
CA THR A 250 6.53 -21.30 37.61
C THR A 250 7.05 -20.91 36.22
N SER A 251 6.35 -21.31 35.20
CA SER A 251 6.68 -21.05 33.79
C SER A 251 5.52 -20.36 33.08
N GLY A 252 5.83 -19.66 32.03
CA GLY A 252 4.83 -18.96 31.23
C GLY A 252 5.41 -18.34 29.98
N THR A 253 4.58 -17.68 29.23
CA THR A 253 4.96 -16.99 27.99
C THR A 253 4.10 -15.74 27.80
N GLY A 254 4.60 -14.77 27.06
CA GLY A 254 3.84 -13.57 26.81
C GLY A 254 4.41 -12.71 25.70
N VAL A 255 3.63 -11.70 25.37
CA VAL A 255 3.96 -10.66 24.40
C VAL A 255 3.71 -9.30 25.05
N ALA A 256 4.54 -8.32 24.71
CA ALA A 256 4.38 -6.99 25.27
C ALA A 256 4.88 -5.90 24.30
N PHE A 257 4.35 -4.70 24.51
CA PHE A 257 4.75 -3.47 23.80
C PHE A 257 5.21 -2.45 24.84
N THR A 258 6.28 -1.74 24.56
CA THR A 258 6.77 -0.68 25.47
C THR A 258 5.86 0.54 25.49
N ARG A 259 5.04 0.72 24.48
CA ARG A 259 4.01 1.75 24.39
C ARG A 259 2.74 1.16 23.79
N ASP A 260 1.60 1.79 24.01
CA ASP A 260 0.33 1.32 23.44
C ASP A 260 0.37 1.41 21.91
N PRO A 261 0.29 0.30 21.18
CA PRO A 261 0.34 0.31 19.72
C PRO A 261 -0.91 0.90 19.07
N ALA A 262 -2.00 1.03 19.80
CA ALA A 262 -3.23 1.61 19.29
C ALA A 262 -3.31 3.12 19.51
N THR A 263 -2.86 3.63 20.67
CA THR A 263 -3.00 5.03 21.06
C THR A 263 -1.67 5.80 21.10
N GLY A 264 -0.55 5.11 21.20
CA GLY A 264 0.76 5.73 21.38
C GLY A 264 1.08 6.14 22.82
N GLU A 265 0.20 5.86 23.77
CA GLU A 265 0.43 6.17 25.19
C GLU A 265 1.69 5.44 25.71
N LYS A 266 2.52 6.16 26.49
CA LYS A 266 3.74 5.59 27.07
C LYS A 266 3.38 4.71 28.26
N LYS A 267 2.92 3.49 27.96
CA LYS A 267 2.52 2.50 28.95
C LYS A 267 2.84 1.11 28.45
N LEU A 268 3.43 0.30 29.31
CA LEU A 268 3.69 -1.11 29.01
C LEU A 268 2.36 -1.85 28.80
N MET A 269 2.17 -2.38 27.60
CA MET A 269 0.96 -3.11 27.20
C MET A 269 1.36 -4.54 26.85
N GLY A 270 0.51 -5.49 27.20
CA GLY A 270 0.81 -6.87 26.85
C GLY A 270 0.00 -7.89 27.61
N GLU A 271 0.22 -9.13 27.27
CA GLU A 271 -0.51 -10.27 27.80
C GLU A 271 0.46 -11.43 28.07
N PHE A 272 0.11 -12.24 29.06
CA PHE A 272 0.87 -13.44 29.36
C PHE A 272 -0.03 -14.60 29.78
N LEU A 273 0.46 -15.82 29.62
CA LEU A 273 -0.17 -17.05 30.11
C LEU A 273 0.84 -17.82 30.92
N MET A 274 0.42 -18.32 32.09
CA MET A 274 1.21 -19.25 32.87
C MET A 274 1.02 -20.65 32.34
N ASN A 275 2.05 -21.49 32.47
CA ASN A 275 2.08 -22.86 31.98
C ASN A 275 1.56 -23.00 30.54
N ALA A 276 2.24 -22.30 29.62
CA ALA A 276 1.85 -22.19 28.21
C ALA A 276 3.07 -21.97 27.31
N GLN A 277 2.92 -22.32 26.04
CA GLN A 277 3.87 -21.91 24.97
C GLN A 277 3.29 -20.76 24.19
N GLY A 278 4.12 -20.07 23.39
CA GLY A 278 3.74 -18.86 22.67
C GLY A 278 2.51 -19.03 21.78
N GLU A 279 2.35 -20.19 21.18
CA GLU A 279 1.21 -20.52 20.34
C GLU A 279 -0.14 -20.47 21.09
N ASP A 280 -0.15 -20.73 22.38
CA ASP A 280 -1.34 -20.73 23.22
C ASP A 280 -1.89 -19.30 23.44
N VAL A 281 -1.01 -18.31 23.46
CA VAL A 281 -1.40 -16.89 23.58
C VAL A 281 -2.16 -16.46 22.33
N VAL A 282 -1.68 -16.88 21.18
CA VAL A 282 -2.26 -16.52 19.86
C VAL A 282 -3.53 -17.32 19.58
N ALA A 283 -3.58 -18.59 19.97
CA ALA A 283 -4.70 -19.49 19.68
C ALA A 283 -5.98 -19.13 20.42
N GLY A 284 -5.91 -18.34 21.49
CA GLY A 284 -7.07 -17.91 22.24
C GLY A 284 -7.80 -19.02 22.99
N VAL A 285 -7.16 -20.16 23.21
CA VAL A 285 -7.74 -21.32 23.92
C VAL A 285 -7.96 -21.01 25.39
N ARG A 286 -7.07 -20.21 25.97
CA ARG A 286 -7.18 -19.68 27.33
C ARG A 286 -7.16 -18.17 27.32
N THR A 287 -7.84 -17.53 28.27
CA THR A 287 -7.83 -16.06 28.38
C THR A 287 -6.50 -15.60 28.98
N PRO A 288 -5.69 -14.82 28.22
CA PRO A 288 -4.45 -14.27 28.75
C PRO A 288 -4.71 -13.24 29.85
N GLN A 289 -3.75 -13.11 30.76
CA GLN A 289 -3.74 -12.06 31.76
C GLN A 289 -2.99 -10.84 31.22
N HIS A 290 -3.37 -9.65 31.67
CA HIS A 290 -2.67 -8.41 31.34
C HIS A 290 -1.26 -8.43 31.97
N ILE A 291 -0.29 -7.87 31.27
CA ILE A 291 1.12 -7.89 31.70
C ILE A 291 1.34 -7.31 33.11
N ASP A 292 0.54 -6.35 33.54
CA ASP A 292 0.61 -5.75 34.86
C ASP A 292 0.41 -6.79 35.98
N GLN A 293 -0.34 -7.84 35.72
CA GLN A 293 -0.62 -8.91 36.70
C GLN A 293 0.60 -9.80 36.93
N LEU A 294 1.58 -9.78 36.03
CA LEU A 294 2.84 -10.51 36.22
C LEU A 294 3.59 -9.99 37.46
N LYS A 295 3.43 -8.74 37.82
CA LYS A 295 4.00 -8.14 39.00
C LYS A 295 3.52 -8.85 40.28
N GLN A 296 2.29 -9.34 40.30
CA GLN A 296 1.70 -10.05 41.44
C GLN A 296 2.11 -11.52 41.43
N VAL A 297 2.21 -12.13 40.25
CA VAL A 297 2.55 -13.56 40.08
C VAL A 297 4.03 -13.81 40.28
N MET A 298 4.90 -13.01 39.66
CA MET A 298 6.35 -13.12 39.72
C MET A 298 7.01 -11.73 39.77
N PRO A 299 7.07 -11.05 40.92
CA PRO A 299 7.60 -9.69 41.01
C PRO A 299 9.00 -9.52 40.46
N GLU A 300 9.89 -10.47 40.76
CA GLU A 300 11.30 -10.42 40.33
C GLU A 300 11.43 -10.51 38.80
N VAL A 301 10.67 -11.39 38.17
CA VAL A 301 10.65 -11.54 36.72
C VAL A 301 10.05 -10.29 36.07
N TYR A 302 8.98 -9.76 36.63
CA TYR A 302 8.36 -8.52 36.13
C TYR A 302 9.35 -7.35 36.18
N ASP A 303 10.07 -7.16 37.28
CA ASP A 303 11.03 -6.07 37.42
C ASP A 303 12.19 -6.23 36.43
N GLN A 304 12.67 -7.46 36.23
CA GLN A 304 13.69 -7.76 35.23
C GLN A 304 13.19 -7.45 33.82
N PHE A 305 11.95 -7.83 33.52
CA PHE A 305 11.33 -7.59 32.22
C PHE A 305 11.18 -6.10 31.94
N VAL A 306 10.69 -5.32 32.90
CA VAL A 306 10.56 -3.86 32.76
C VAL A 306 11.92 -3.22 32.46
N LYS A 307 12.97 -3.66 33.15
CA LYS A 307 14.33 -3.19 32.92
C LYS A 307 14.81 -3.47 31.50
N ILE A 308 14.52 -4.68 31.00
CA ILE A 308 14.84 -5.07 29.61
C ILE A 308 14.06 -4.21 28.63
N CYS A 309 12.78 -3.93 28.91
CA CYS A 309 11.97 -3.04 28.06
C CYS A 309 12.58 -1.66 27.92
N HIS A 310 13.02 -1.06 29.01
CA HIS A 310 13.72 0.24 28.99
C HIS A 310 15.03 0.16 28.20
N THR A 311 15.81 -0.88 28.44
CA THR A 311 17.08 -1.09 27.73
C THR A 311 16.86 -1.17 26.22
N LEU A 312 15.88 -1.93 25.78
CA LEU A 312 15.57 -2.12 24.36
C LEU A 312 15.03 -0.84 23.71
N GLU A 313 14.10 -0.14 24.35
CA GLU A 313 13.58 1.12 23.85
C GLU A 313 14.67 2.17 23.73
N ASP A 314 15.52 2.31 24.73
CA ASP A 314 16.65 3.24 24.73
C ASP A 314 17.68 2.88 23.67
N HIS A 315 17.92 1.60 23.47
CA HIS A 315 18.90 1.13 22.48
C HIS A 315 18.42 1.36 21.04
N TYR A 316 17.19 0.95 20.74
CA TYR A 316 16.62 1.06 19.39
C TYR A 316 16.05 2.45 19.07
N ARG A 317 15.87 3.29 20.09
CA ARG A 317 15.28 4.63 19.93
C ARG A 317 13.90 4.60 19.31
N ASP A 318 13.12 3.57 19.61
CA ASP A 318 11.77 3.38 19.16
C ASP A 318 11.03 2.42 20.09
N MET A 319 9.67 2.47 20.07
CA MET A 319 8.89 1.51 20.82
C MET A 319 9.18 0.08 20.35
N GLN A 320 9.14 -0.85 21.27
CA GLN A 320 9.46 -2.25 21.01
C GLN A 320 8.24 -3.14 21.22
N ASP A 321 8.14 -4.14 20.36
CA ASP A 321 7.24 -5.27 20.45
C ASP A 321 8.12 -6.49 20.80
N MET A 322 7.79 -7.15 21.90
CA MET A 322 8.65 -8.18 22.47
C MET A 322 7.88 -9.46 22.74
N GLU A 323 8.56 -10.57 22.54
CA GLU A 323 8.09 -11.90 22.98
C GLU A 323 9.04 -12.42 24.04
N PHE A 324 8.50 -13.00 25.09
CA PHE A 324 9.29 -13.57 26.18
C PHE A 324 8.71 -14.90 26.65
N THR A 325 9.56 -15.70 27.26
CA THR A 325 9.19 -16.96 27.91
C THR A 325 9.85 -17.04 29.28
N ILE A 326 9.12 -17.56 30.24
CA ILE A 326 9.61 -17.80 31.60
C ILE A 326 9.69 -19.31 31.77
N GLU A 327 10.89 -19.82 31.92
CA GLU A 327 11.15 -21.23 32.17
C GLU A 327 11.57 -21.40 33.62
N ASP A 328 10.73 -22.01 34.43
CA ASP A 328 10.99 -22.23 35.86
C ASP A 328 11.62 -21.00 36.54
N ARG A 329 10.91 -19.91 36.58
CA ARG A 329 11.25 -18.58 37.13
C ARG A 329 12.36 -17.84 36.39
N LYS A 330 12.91 -18.38 35.30
CA LYS A 330 13.97 -17.74 34.53
C LYS A 330 13.41 -17.10 33.26
N LEU A 331 13.61 -15.79 33.12
CA LEU A 331 13.14 -15.02 31.98
C LEU A 331 14.06 -15.18 30.77
N TYR A 332 13.49 -15.42 29.61
CA TYR A 332 14.17 -15.40 28.31
C TYR A 332 13.45 -14.48 27.33
N MET A 333 14.23 -13.69 26.60
CA MET A 333 13.73 -12.88 25.49
C MET A 333 13.83 -13.67 24.20
N LEU A 334 12.70 -13.85 23.52
CA LEU A 334 12.63 -14.61 22.28
C LEU A 334 12.64 -13.73 21.04
N GLN A 335 12.14 -12.50 21.13
CA GLN A 335 12.07 -11.58 20.01
C GLN A 335 11.92 -10.16 20.51
N THR A 336 12.53 -9.23 19.79
CA THR A 336 12.19 -7.81 19.84
C THR A 336 12.16 -7.28 18.42
N ARG A 337 11.29 -6.30 18.20
CA ARG A 337 11.23 -5.55 16.93
C ARG A 337 10.65 -4.17 17.20
N ASN A 338 10.88 -3.25 16.27
CA ASN A 338 10.16 -1.99 16.27
C ASN A 338 8.65 -2.30 16.12
N GLY A 339 7.85 -1.85 17.07
CA GLY A 339 6.48 -2.30 17.19
C GLY A 339 5.60 -1.82 16.03
N LYS A 340 4.78 -2.73 15.50
CA LYS A 340 3.71 -2.36 14.60
C LYS A 340 2.68 -1.56 15.40
N ARG A 341 2.16 -0.51 14.79
CA ARG A 341 1.30 0.46 15.45
C ARG A 341 0.30 1.03 14.47
N THR A 342 -0.78 1.60 14.98
CA THR A 342 -1.72 2.35 14.16
C THR A 342 -1.06 3.61 13.62
N ALA A 343 -1.61 4.17 12.56
CA ALA A 343 -1.11 5.44 12.01
C ALA A 343 -1.16 6.56 13.04
N PHE A 344 -2.22 6.62 13.83
CA PHE A 344 -2.37 7.57 14.92
C PHE A 344 -1.26 7.41 15.97
N ALA A 345 -1.03 6.18 16.43
CA ALA A 345 0.03 5.88 17.40
C ALA A 345 1.42 6.21 16.85
N ALA A 346 1.66 5.96 15.56
CA ALA A 346 2.94 6.25 14.91
C ALA A 346 3.30 7.72 15.00
N LEU A 347 2.34 8.60 14.73
CA LEU A 347 2.56 10.05 14.83
C LEU A 347 2.82 10.48 16.27
N LYS A 348 2.01 10.00 17.20
CA LYS A 348 2.16 10.33 18.62
C LYS A 348 3.50 9.85 19.18
N ILE A 349 3.88 8.62 18.90
CA ILE A 349 5.13 8.05 19.39
C ILE A 349 6.33 8.80 18.82
N ALA A 350 6.33 9.12 17.54
CA ALA A 350 7.41 9.88 16.91
C ALA A 350 7.59 11.26 17.57
N CYS A 351 6.48 11.98 17.79
CA CYS A 351 6.52 13.28 18.46
C CYS A 351 6.99 13.16 19.91
N ASP A 352 6.50 12.17 20.65
CA ASP A 352 6.90 11.94 22.04
C ASP A 352 8.38 11.60 22.16
N LEU A 353 8.92 10.79 21.25
CA LEU A 353 10.33 10.44 21.24
C LEU A 353 11.23 11.67 20.97
N VAL A 354 10.79 12.59 20.15
CA VAL A 354 11.49 13.88 19.95
C VAL A 354 11.45 14.72 21.22
N ASP A 355 10.28 14.83 21.85
CA ASP A 355 10.10 15.59 23.08
C ASP A 355 10.90 15.01 24.25
N GLU A 356 11.10 13.71 24.29
CA GLU A 356 11.92 13.00 25.26
C GLU A 356 13.43 13.10 24.97
N GLY A 357 13.81 13.69 23.84
CA GLY A 357 15.21 13.81 23.44
C GLY A 357 15.86 12.53 22.93
N MET A 358 15.06 11.49 22.63
CA MET A 358 15.58 10.20 22.15
C MET A 358 15.94 10.24 20.67
N ILE A 359 15.22 11.01 19.87
CA ILE A 359 15.42 11.17 18.43
C ILE A 359 15.32 12.62 18.03
N ASP A 360 15.86 12.98 16.88
CA ASP A 360 15.67 14.30 16.28
C ASP A 360 14.45 14.33 15.35
N GLU A 361 14.13 15.52 14.84
CA GLU A 361 13.01 15.71 13.92
C GLU A 361 13.16 14.91 12.62
N ALA A 362 14.39 14.84 12.09
CA ALA A 362 14.68 14.09 10.87
C ALA A 362 14.39 12.59 11.06
N LYS A 363 14.80 12.04 12.20
CA LYS A 363 14.51 10.63 12.53
C LYS A 363 13.02 10.39 12.68
N ALA A 364 12.30 11.30 13.32
CA ALA A 364 10.85 11.20 13.49
C ALA A 364 10.14 11.14 12.14
N VAL A 365 10.50 12.03 11.22
CA VAL A 365 9.95 12.02 9.85
C VAL A 365 10.26 10.70 9.15
N SER A 366 11.47 10.16 9.32
CA SER A 366 11.91 8.92 8.69
C SER A 366 11.19 7.67 9.22
N MET A 367 10.66 7.73 10.43
CA MET A 367 9.96 6.59 11.07
C MET A 367 8.55 6.36 10.58
N ILE A 368 7.92 7.38 10.00
CA ILE A 368 6.52 7.30 9.58
C ILE A 368 6.43 6.65 8.20
N GLU A 369 5.64 5.60 8.09
CA GLU A 369 5.30 5.02 6.77
C GLU A 369 4.34 5.97 6.05
N PRO A 370 4.72 6.54 4.88
CA PRO A 370 3.86 7.52 4.21
C PRO A 370 2.45 7.04 3.93
N ARG A 371 2.28 5.77 3.59
CA ARG A 371 0.96 5.18 3.30
C ARG A 371 0.02 5.19 4.50
N ASN A 372 0.56 5.18 5.71
CA ASN A 372 -0.24 5.23 6.93
C ASN A 372 -1.00 6.55 7.08
N LEU A 373 -0.57 7.62 6.42
CA LEU A 373 -1.27 8.90 6.45
C LEU A 373 -2.64 8.83 5.79
N ASP A 374 -2.83 7.93 4.82
CA ASP A 374 -4.14 7.73 4.18
C ASP A 374 -5.23 7.41 5.19
N THR A 375 -4.94 6.56 6.15
CA THR A 375 -5.94 6.12 7.15
C THR A 375 -6.37 7.25 8.07
N LEU A 376 -5.54 8.29 8.22
CA LEU A 376 -5.84 9.45 9.07
C LEU A 376 -6.72 10.49 8.36
N LEU A 377 -6.75 10.46 7.04
CA LEU A 377 -7.46 11.43 6.22
C LEU A 377 -8.87 10.97 5.81
N HIS A 378 -9.23 9.72 6.10
CA HIS A 378 -10.47 9.10 5.67
C HIS A 378 -11.23 8.47 6.84
N PRO A 379 -12.57 8.31 6.75
CA PRO A 379 -13.35 7.58 7.74
C PRO A 379 -12.90 6.13 7.85
N THR A 380 -13.04 5.55 9.02
CA THR A 380 -12.74 4.14 9.30
C THR A 380 -13.93 3.46 9.96
N PHE A 381 -13.98 2.13 9.91
CA PHE A 381 -14.99 1.38 10.66
C PHE A 381 -14.65 1.35 12.15
N ASP A 382 -15.69 1.32 12.97
CA ASP A 382 -15.54 1.04 14.40
C ASP A 382 -14.92 -0.35 14.57
N PRO A 383 -13.76 -0.48 15.24
CA PRO A 383 -13.08 -1.77 15.39
C PRO A 383 -13.93 -2.88 16.03
N GLU A 384 -14.75 -2.55 17.01
CA GLU A 384 -15.62 -3.53 17.67
C GLU A 384 -16.73 -4.03 16.74
N ALA A 385 -17.32 -3.13 15.96
CA ALA A 385 -18.33 -3.50 14.96
C ALA A 385 -17.72 -4.32 13.83
N LEU A 386 -16.51 -3.98 13.41
CA LEU A 386 -15.82 -4.70 12.34
C LEU A 386 -15.45 -6.13 12.71
N LYS A 387 -15.05 -6.38 13.96
CA LYS A 387 -14.72 -7.73 14.46
C LYS A 387 -15.90 -8.71 14.38
N LYS A 388 -17.12 -8.18 14.46
CA LYS A 388 -18.36 -8.98 14.39
C LYS A 388 -18.83 -9.26 12.97
N ALA A 389 -18.22 -8.61 11.98
CA ALA A 389 -18.60 -8.70 10.58
C ALA A 389 -17.70 -9.69 9.83
N THR A 390 -18.30 -10.44 8.91
CA THR A 390 -17.60 -11.37 8.04
C THR A 390 -17.66 -10.85 6.60
N PRO A 391 -16.54 -10.74 5.87
CA PRO A 391 -16.58 -10.34 4.48
C PRO A 391 -17.39 -11.29 3.61
N ILE A 392 -18.21 -10.76 2.73
CA ILE A 392 -18.97 -11.55 1.73
C ILE A 392 -18.34 -11.49 0.33
N GLY A 393 -17.36 -10.63 0.14
CA GLY A 393 -16.64 -10.50 -1.10
C GLY A 393 -15.42 -9.59 -0.93
N LYS A 394 -14.58 -9.56 -1.97
CA LYS A 394 -13.37 -8.75 -1.98
C LYS A 394 -13.13 -8.19 -3.39
N GLY A 395 -12.76 -6.92 -3.44
CA GLY A 395 -12.30 -6.25 -4.64
C GLY A 395 -10.97 -5.58 -4.43
N LEU A 396 -10.60 -4.70 -5.36
CA LEU A 396 -9.38 -3.90 -5.24
C LEU A 396 -9.62 -2.72 -4.29
N ALA A 397 -8.67 -2.50 -3.40
CA ALA A 397 -8.64 -1.35 -2.50
C ALA A 397 -8.27 -0.08 -3.31
N ALA A 398 -9.23 0.46 -4.03
CA ALA A 398 -9.01 1.51 -5.02
C ALA A 398 -8.88 2.90 -4.43
N SER A 399 -9.66 3.22 -3.39
CA SER A 399 -9.56 4.48 -2.66
C SER A 399 -9.89 4.22 -1.18
N PRO A 400 -9.05 4.67 -0.25
CA PRO A 400 -9.17 4.30 1.15
C PRO A 400 -10.43 4.88 1.82
N GLY A 401 -10.76 4.31 2.97
CA GLY A 401 -11.88 4.72 3.78
C GLY A 401 -12.91 3.63 3.98
N ALA A 402 -13.89 3.92 4.82
CA ALA A 402 -15.00 3.04 5.14
C ALA A 402 -16.31 3.63 4.63
N ALA A 403 -17.11 2.84 3.95
CA ALA A 403 -18.41 3.26 3.46
C ALA A 403 -19.50 2.31 3.94
N SER A 404 -20.63 2.88 4.34
CA SER A 404 -21.85 2.15 4.68
C SER A 404 -23.03 2.97 4.19
N GLY A 405 -23.94 2.36 3.47
CA GLY A 405 -25.10 3.07 2.95
C GLY A 405 -26.05 2.20 2.14
N GLN A 406 -27.13 2.84 1.69
CA GLN A 406 -28.13 2.20 0.86
C GLN A 406 -27.64 2.14 -0.59
N ILE A 407 -27.85 1.01 -1.22
CA ILE A 407 -27.43 0.76 -2.60
C ILE A 407 -28.30 1.58 -3.57
N VAL A 408 -27.62 2.29 -4.47
CA VAL A 408 -28.21 2.92 -5.65
C VAL A 408 -27.40 2.53 -6.88
N PHE A 409 -28.04 2.47 -8.03
CA PHE A 409 -27.41 1.96 -9.27
C PHE A 409 -27.15 3.03 -10.32
N THR A 410 -27.62 4.26 -10.11
CA THR A 410 -27.38 5.38 -11.02
C THR A 410 -26.89 6.62 -10.28
N ALA A 411 -26.14 7.45 -10.99
CA ALA A 411 -25.64 8.71 -10.43
C ALA A 411 -26.77 9.66 -10.05
N GLU A 412 -27.83 9.71 -10.86
CA GLU A 412 -29.00 10.53 -10.58
C GLU A 412 -29.70 10.12 -9.28
N GLU A 413 -29.88 8.82 -9.08
CA GLU A 413 -30.48 8.29 -7.84
C GLU A 413 -29.59 8.58 -6.63
N ALA A 414 -28.28 8.46 -6.79
CA ALA A 414 -27.33 8.77 -5.72
C ALA A 414 -27.52 10.23 -5.25
N LYS A 415 -27.61 11.15 -6.17
CA LYS A 415 -27.82 12.57 -5.89
C LYS A 415 -29.20 12.82 -5.26
N GLU A 416 -30.26 12.29 -5.86
CA GLU A 416 -31.64 12.45 -5.35
C GLU A 416 -31.77 11.93 -3.91
N TRP A 417 -31.29 10.72 -3.65
CA TRP A 417 -31.40 10.11 -2.33
C TRP A 417 -30.55 10.84 -1.29
N ALA A 418 -29.34 11.25 -1.68
CA ALA A 418 -28.45 12.00 -0.79
C ALA A 418 -29.05 13.37 -0.41
N ASP A 419 -29.73 14.04 -1.36
CA ASP A 419 -30.42 15.32 -1.12
C ASP A 419 -31.56 15.19 -0.11
N THR A 420 -32.13 14.00 0.05
CA THR A 420 -33.15 13.71 1.08
C THR A 420 -32.56 13.34 2.43
N GLY A 421 -31.22 13.33 2.57
CA GLY A 421 -30.51 13.01 3.80
C GLY A 421 -30.14 11.54 3.95
N LYS A 422 -30.39 10.71 2.95
CA LYS A 422 -30.01 9.30 2.97
C LYS A 422 -28.52 9.13 2.70
N LYS A 423 -27.90 8.18 3.41
CA LYS A 423 -26.53 7.75 3.10
C LYS A 423 -26.60 6.68 2.02
N VAL A 424 -25.99 6.93 0.88
CA VAL A 424 -26.05 6.04 -0.28
C VAL A 424 -24.64 5.58 -0.69
N VAL A 425 -24.58 4.40 -1.28
CA VAL A 425 -23.39 3.88 -1.96
C VAL A 425 -23.76 3.61 -3.42
N LEU A 426 -22.93 4.06 -4.33
CA LEU A 426 -23.13 3.87 -5.76
C LEU A 426 -22.51 2.57 -6.21
N VAL A 427 -23.33 1.67 -6.74
CA VAL A 427 -22.89 0.37 -7.25
C VAL A 427 -23.11 0.32 -8.75
N ARG A 428 -22.03 0.23 -9.50
CA ARG A 428 -22.06 0.24 -10.96
C ARG A 428 -21.24 -0.90 -11.55
N LEU A 429 -21.57 -1.28 -12.79
CA LEU A 429 -20.69 -2.15 -13.57
C LEU A 429 -19.33 -1.46 -13.76
N GLU A 430 -19.36 -0.20 -14.17
CA GLU A 430 -18.22 0.73 -14.25
C GLU A 430 -18.76 2.16 -14.20
N THR A 431 -17.91 3.14 -13.88
CA THR A 431 -18.31 4.55 -13.89
C THR A 431 -17.75 5.27 -15.10
N SER A 432 -18.39 6.36 -15.47
CA SER A 432 -17.97 7.26 -16.53
C SER A 432 -17.93 8.71 -16.01
N PRO A 433 -17.33 9.66 -16.75
CA PRO A 433 -17.30 11.06 -16.32
C PRO A 433 -18.67 11.67 -16.02
N GLU A 434 -19.72 11.15 -16.62
CA GLU A 434 -21.11 11.59 -16.36
C GLU A 434 -21.59 11.26 -14.95
N ASP A 435 -20.95 10.31 -14.28
CA ASP A 435 -21.31 9.84 -12.94
C ASP A 435 -20.74 10.69 -11.79
N ILE A 436 -19.93 11.71 -12.08
CA ILE A 436 -19.18 12.48 -11.08
C ILE A 436 -20.06 13.07 -9.98
N GLU A 437 -21.20 13.67 -10.33
CA GLU A 437 -22.09 14.26 -9.33
C GLU A 437 -22.68 13.22 -8.37
N GLY A 438 -23.07 12.07 -8.91
CA GLY A 438 -23.54 10.94 -8.10
C GLY A 438 -22.43 10.33 -7.24
N MET A 439 -21.23 10.27 -7.76
CA MET A 439 -20.07 9.81 -7.01
C MET A 439 -19.77 10.73 -5.82
N LYS A 440 -19.84 12.05 -6.02
CA LYS A 440 -19.65 13.05 -4.96
C LYS A 440 -20.70 12.92 -3.85
N ALA A 441 -21.93 12.59 -4.20
CA ALA A 441 -23.04 12.46 -3.26
C ALA A 441 -22.99 11.15 -2.46
N SER A 442 -22.23 10.17 -2.89
CA SER A 442 -22.18 8.84 -2.32
C SER A 442 -21.15 8.74 -1.18
N GLN A 443 -21.45 7.90 -0.21
CA GLN A 443 -20.50 7.56 0.87
C GLN A 443 -19.34 6.71 0.34
N GLY A 444 -19.59 5.93 -0.68
CA GLY A 444 -18.59 5.09 -1.33
C GLY A 444 -19.05 4.59 -2.68
N ILE A 445 -18.10 4.07 -3.46
CA ILE A 445 -18.30 3.61 -4.82
C ILE A 445 -17.82 2.18 -4.93
N LEU A 446 -18.67 1.31 -5.48
CA LEU A 446 -18.40 -0.09 -5.70
C LEU A 446 -18.58 -0.42 -7.17
N THR A 447 -17.55 -0.93 -7.83
CA THR A 447 -17.64 -1.32 -9.24
C THR A 447 -17.25 -2.77 -9.46
N VAL A 448 -17.93 -3.39 -10.43
CA VAL A 448 -17.67 -4.79 -10.83
C VAL A 448 -16.41 -4.86 -11.67
N ARG A 449 -16.21 -3.90 -12.56
CA ARG A 449 -15.07 -3.79 -13.47
C ARG A 449 -14.16 -2.63 -13.08
N GLY A 450 -12.94 -2.69 -13.56
CA GLY A 450 -11.96 -1.63 -13.39
C GLY A 450 -10.83 -1.99 -12.44
N GLY A 451 -9.65 -1.51 -12.77
CA GLY A 451 -8.45 -1.64 -11.97
C GLY A 451 -8.18 -0.40 -11.12
N MET A 452 -6.99 -0.34 -10.55
CA MET A 452 -6.53 0.79 -9.72
C MET A 452 -6.45 2.12 -10.48
N THR A 453 -6.41 2.07 -11.80
CA THR A 453 -6.32 3.24 -12.68
C THR A 453 -7.60 3.50 -13.47
N SER A 454 -8.70 2.80 -13.15
CA SER A 454 -10.00 3.02 -13.76
C SER A 454 -10.56 4.40 -13.39
N HIS A 455 -11.52 4.87 -14.14
CA HIS A 455 -12.20 6.14 -13.87
C HIS A 455 -12.72 6.22 -12.44
N ALA A 456 -13.41 5.16 -11.98
CA ALA A 456 -13.94 5.12 -10.62
C ALA A 456 -12.84 5.28 -9.56
N ALA A 457 -11.74 4.54 -9.71
CA ALA A 457 -10.62 4.58 -8.77
C ALA A 457 -9.95 5.95 -8.73
N VAL A 458 -9.63 6.51 -9.90
CA VAL A 458 -8.94 7.81 -10.00
C VAL A 458 -9.80 8.95 -9.45
N VAL A 459 -11.06 9.01 -9.84
CA VAL A 459 -11.97 10.06 -9.40
C VAL A 459 -12.26 9.94 -7.90
N ALA A 460 -12.49 8.73 -7.40
CA ALA A 460 -12.74 8.51 -5.99
C ALA A 460 -11.54 8.95 -5.13
N ARG A 461 -10.31 8.63 -5.54
CA ARG A 461 -9.10 9.11 -4.84
C ARG A 461 -9.00 10.64 -4.84
N GLY A 462 -9.30 11.26 -5.96
CA GLY A 462 -9.33 12.72 -6.07
C GLY A 462 -10.36 13.38 -5.14
N MET A 463 -11.49 12.74 -4.96
CA MET A 463 -12.58 13.22 -4.08
C MET A 463 -12.35 12.87 -2.60
N GLY A 464 -11.45 11.95 -2.31
CA GLY A 464 -11.32 11.37 -0.97
C GLY A 464 -12.46 10.45 -0.58
N THR A 465 -13.11 9.84 -1.55
CA THR A 465 -14.26 8.94 -1.36
C THR A 465 -13.81 7.49 -1.40
N CYS A 466 -14.34 6.67 -0.48
CA CYS A 466 -14.07 5.23 -0.44
C CYS A 466 -14.45 4.57 -1.78
N CYS A 467 -13.58 3.74 -2.31
CA CYS A 467 -13.86 2.98 -3.54
C CYS A 467 -13.28 1.58 -3.47
N VAL A 468 -14.11 0.61 -3.78
CA VAL A 468 -13.71 -0.77 -4.04
C VAL A 468 -14.07 -1.07 -5.49
N SER A 469 -13.09 -1.40 -6.30
CA SER A 469 -13.28 -1.67 -7.73
C SER A 469 -12.92 -3.10 -8.10
N GLY A 470 -13.30 -3.52 -9.31
CA GLY A 470 -12.91 -4.82 -9.82
C GLY A 470 -13.46 -6.01 -9.04
N VAL A 471 -14.65 -5.89 -8.48
CA VAL A 471 -15.31 -6.99 -7.75
C VAL A 471 -15.95 -7.96 -8.75
N SER A 472 -15.11 -8.80 -9.35
CA SER A 472 -15.55 -9.73 -10.41
C SER A 472 -16.54 -10.81 -9.94
N GLU A 473 -16.63 -11.05 -8.64
CA GLU A 473 -17.58 -11.98 -8.03
C GLU A 473 -19.04 -11.50 -8.10
N ILE A 474 -19.24 -10.17 -8.29
CA ILE A 474 -20.59 -9.61 -8.40
C ILE A 474 -21.21 -9.99 -9.75
N VAL A 475 -22.40 -10.56 -9.70
CA VAL A 475 -23.24 -10.77 -10.88
C VAL A 475 -24.24 -9.61 -10.94
N MET A 476 -23.97 -8.65 -11.82
CA MET A 476 -24.73 -7.40 -11.92
C MET A 476 -25.91 -7.49 -12.89
N ASP A 477 -27.07 -6.96 -12.46
CA ASP A 477 -28.24 -6.72 -13.29
C ASP A 477 -28.69 -5.27 -13.08
N GLU A 478 -28.09 -4.35 -13.82
CA GLU A 478 -28.37 -2.91 -13.69
C GLU A 478 -29.80 -2.54 -14.07
N GLU A 479 -30.38 -3.23 -15.07
CA GLU A 479 -31.77 -2.95 -15.52
C GLU A 479 -32.77 -3.20 -14.42
N ASN A 480 -32.63 -4.31 -13.71
CA ASN A 480 -33.53 -4.69 -12.62
C ASN A 480 -33.06 -4.20 -11.24
N LYS A 481 -32.00 -3.38 -11.22
CA LYS A 481 -31.45 -2.77 -10.01
C LYS A 481 -31.19 -3.79 -8.89
N LYS A 482 -30.46 -4.83 -9.23
CA LYS A 482 -30.02 -5.87 -8.29
C LYS A 482 -28.69 -6.46 -8.69
N PHE A 483 -28.01 -7.08 -7.72
CA PHE A 483 -26.81 -7.86 -7.96
C PHE A 483 -26.71 -9.01 -6.95
N GLU A 484 -25.94 -10.03 -7.31
CA GLU A 484 -25.64 -11.17 -6.43
C GLU A 484 -24.19 -11.13 -5.98
N LEU A 485 -23.96 -11.29 -4.69
CA LEU A 485 -22.64 -11.37 -4.09
C LEU A 485 -22.70 -12.23 -2.83
N GLY A 486 -21.76 -13.19 -2.69
CA GLY A 486 -21.69 -14.05 -1.52
C GLY A 486 -22.93 -14.90 -1.28
N GLY A 487 -23.62 -15.29 -2.35
CA GLY A 487 -24.84 -16.10 -2.28
C GLY A 487 -26.11 -15.33 -1.91
N LYS A 488 -26.04 -14.00 -1.81
CA LYS A 488 -27.18 -13.14 -1.51
C LYS A 488 -27.47 -12.19 -2.66
N ILE A 489 -28.77 -11.92 -2.90
CA ILE A 489 -29.23 -10.95 -3.88
C ILE A 489 -29.49 -9.61 -3.16
N PHE A 490 -28.84 -8.56 -3.63
CA PHE A 490 -28.99 -7.20 -3.12
C PHE A 490 -29.84 -6.38 -4.08
N HIS A 491 -30.79 -5.63 -3.54
CA HIS A 491 -31.69 -4.73 -4.28
C HIS A 491 -31.39 -3.27 -3.96
N GLU A 492 -31.90 -2.37 -4.77
CA GLU A 492 -31.87 -0.94 -4.50
C GLU A 492 -32.45 -0.66 -3.09
N GLY A 493 -31.72 0.12 -2.31
CA GLY A 493 -32.09 0.47 -0.95
C GLY A 493 -31.60 -0.47 0.15
N ASP A 494 -31.14 -1.68 -0.20
CA ASP A 494 -30.48 -2.56 0.75
C ASP A 494 -29.20 -1.92 1.24
N VAL A 495 -28.81 -2.20 2.49
CA VAL A 495 -27.59 -1.62 3.09
C VAL A 495 -26.41 -2.54 2.89
N ILE A 496 -25.32 -1.98 2.43
CA ILE A 496 -24.04 -2.69 2.28
C ILE A 496 -22.91 -1.81 2.82
N SER A 497 -21.85 -2.43 3.27
CA SER A 497 -20.65 -1.76 3.74
C SER A 497 -19.42 -2.31 3.02
N PHE A 498 -18.44 -1.45 2.79
CA PHE A 498 -17.16 -1.90 2.22
C PHE A 498 -16.01 -1.02 2.67
N ASP A 499 -14.83 -1.61 2.66
CA ASP A 499 -13.59 -1.00 3.13
C ASP A 499 -12.66 -0.75 1.93
N GLY A 500 -12.49 0.50 1.59
CA GLY A 500 -11.61 0.92 0.49
C GLY A 500 -10.12 0.74 0.79
N THR A 501 -9.76 0.47 2.04
CA THR A 501 -8.39 0.21 2.45
C THR A 501 -8.00 -1.26 2.27
N THR A 502 -8.95 -2.17 2.52
CA THR A 502 -8.72 -3.62 2.42
C THR A 502 -9.32 -4.25 1.17
N GLY A 503 -10.35 -3.63 0.59
CA GLY A 503 -11.17 -4.18 -0.49
C GLY A 503 -12.30 -5.10 -0.02
N ASN A 504 -12.48 -5.30 1.26
CA ASN A 504 -13.50 -6.19 1.82
C ASN A 504 -14.90 -5.58 1.72
N ILE A 505 -15.89 -6.44 1.46
CA ILE A 505 -17.30 -6.07 1.35
C ILE A 505 -18.09 -6.85 2.40
N TYR A 506 -19.05 -6.17 3.04
CA TYR A 506 -19.85 -6.72 4.14
C TYR A 506 -21.34 -6.51 3.90
N ASP A 507 -22.15 -7.46 4.33
CA ASP A 507 -23.61 -7.34 4.31
C ASP A 507 -24.08 -6.49 5.48
N GLY A 508 -24.98 -5.54 5.20
CA GLY A 508 -25.56 -4.66 6.21
C GLY A 508 -24.71 -3.47 6.61
N ALA A 509 -25.15 -2.73 7.60
CA ALA A 509 -24.48 -1.53 8.11
C ALA A 509 -23.40 -1.88 9.12
N ILE A 510 -22.26 -1.21 9.01
CA ILE A 510 -21.19 -1.22 10.01
C ILE A 510 -20.94 0.24 10.42
N ALA A 511 -20.90 0.51 11.70
CA ALA A 511 -20.66 1.85 12.23
C ALA A 511 -19.29 2.37 11.79
N THR A 512 -19.25 3.64 11.38
CA THR A 512 -18.01 4.31 10.92
C THR A 512 -17.61 5.41 11.90
N ARG A 513 -16.31 5.74 11.89
CA ARG A 513 -15.72 6.86 12.63
C ARG A 513 -15.17 7.87 11.64
N GLU A 514 -15.40 9.15 11.89
CA GLU A 514 -14.82 10.24 11.11
C GLU A 514 -13.29 10.25 11.21
N ALA A 515 -12.62 10.82 10.21
CA ALA A 515 -11.18 11.00 10.19
C ALA A 515 -10.77 11.93 11.35
N GLN A 516 -9.82 11.47 12.19
CA GLN A 516 -9.27 12.26 13.30
C GLN A 516 -7.85 12.70 12.93
N ILE A 517 -7.67 14.00 12.73
CA ILE A 517 -6.36 14.62 12.51
C ILE A 517 -5.94 15.27 13.83
N ALA A 518 -4.93 14.69 14.47
CA ALA A 518 -4.38 15.22 15.73
C ALA A 518 -3.30 16.28 15.46
N GLY A 519 -2.93 17.04 16.51
CA GLY A 519 -1.87 18.04 16.43
C GLY A 519 -0.50 17.47 16.02
N GLU A 520 -0.24 16.23 16.33
CA GLU A 520 0.98 15.52 15.94
C GLU A 520 1.14 15.41 14.41
N PHE A 521 0.02 15.30 13.69
CA PHE A 521 0.04 15.33 12.22
C PHE A 521 0.66 16.64 11.70
N GLY A 522 0.22 17.77 12.25
CA GLY A 522 0.76 19.08 11.87
C GLY A 522 2.24 19.23 12.19
N ARG A 523 2.68 18.71 13.34
CA ARG A 523 4.09 18.73 13.73
C ARG A 523 4.96 17.93 12.77
N ILE A 524 4.57 16.71 12.47
CA ILE A 524 5.30 15.83 11.52
C ILE A 524 5.36 16.47 10.14
N MET A 525 4.27 17.01 9.66
CA MET A 525 4.24 17.65 8.34
C MET A 525 5.07 18.93 8.28
N SER A 526 5.10 19.68 9.37
CA SER A 526 5.99 20.86 9.49
C SER A 526 7.46 20.46 9.42
N TRP A 527 7.84 19.39 10.11
CA TRP A 527 9.20 18.86 10.02
C TRP A 527 9.52 18.33 8.63
N ALA A 528 8.58 17.64 8.00
CA ALA A 528 8.74 17.14 6.62
C ALA A 528 9.02 18.30 5.65
N ASP A 529 8.26 19.39 5.75
CA ASP A 529 8.46 20.57 4.90
C ASP A 529 9.82 21.22 5.08
N LYS A 530 10.39 21.13 6.26
CA LYS A 530 11.74 21.66 6.57
C LYS A 530 12.83 20.90 5.82
N TYR A 531 12.67 19.60 5.59
CA TYR A 531 13.72 18.75 5.01
C TYR A 531 13.55 18.48 3.52
N ARG A 532 12.33 18.49 2.99
CA ARG A 532 12.11 18.18 1.58
C ARG A 532 12.67 19.25 0.64
N ARG A 533 13.23 18.81 -0.47
CA ARG A 533 13.63 19.67 -1.58
C ARG A 533 12.50 19.78 -2.62
N LEU A 534 11.87 18.65 -2.95
CA LEU A 534 10.74 18.63 -3.90
C LEU A 534 9.58 19.47 -3.38
N LYS A 535 9.02 20.28 -4.26
CA LYS A 535 7.74 20.91 -4.02
C LYS A 535 6.62 19.91 -4.31
N VAL A 536 5.49 20.07 -3.66
CA VAL A 536 4.34 19.20 -3.85
C VAL A 536 3.17 20.02 -4.33
N ARG A 537 2.73 19.73 -5.54
CA ARG A 537 1.54 20.33 -6.15
C ARG A 537 0.41 19.30 -6.18
N THR A 538 -0.76 19.71 -6.60
CA THR A 538 -1.93 18.84 -6.71
C THR A 538 -2.47 18.78 -8.14
N ASN A 539 -3.11 17.67 -8.47
CA ASN A 539 -3.95 17.53 -9.64
C ASN A 539 -5.37 17.90 -9.22
N ALA A 540 -5.86 19.03 -9.66
CA ALA A 540 -7.18 19.54 -9.28
C ALA A 540 -7.83 20.31 -10.43
N ASP A 541 -9.11 20.02 -10.66
CA ASP A 541 -9.89 20.59 -11.73
C ASP A 541 -11.01 21.50 -11.23
N THR A 542 -11.28 21.50 -9.92
CA THR A 542 -12.34 22.28 -9.28
C THR A 542 -11.76 23.15 -8.15
N PRO A 543 -12.42 24.28 -7.86
CA PRO A 543 -12.02 25.12 -6.71
C PRO A 543 -12.07 24.37 -5.37
N HIS A 544 -13.05 23.47 -5.20
CA HIS A 544 -13.22 22.66 -4.01
C HIS A 544 -11.98 21.76 -3.78
N ASP A 545 -11.57 21.03 -4.80
CA ASP A 545 -10.40 20.13 -4.72
C ASP A 545 -9.12 20.93 -4.54
N ALA A 546 -8.98 22.05 -5.24
CA ALA A 546 -7.82 22.94 -5.10
C ALA A 546 -7.69 23.48 -3.67
N LYS A 547 -8.79 23.91 -3.08
CA LYS A 547 -8.82 24.41 -1.70
C LYS A 547 -8.48 23.30 -0.71
N LYS A 548 -9.07 22.12 -0.88
CA LYS A 548 -8.78 20.96 -0.03
C LYS A 548 -7.30 20.56 -0.09
N ALA A 549 -6.74 20.49 -1.28
CA ALA A 549 -5.33 20.20 -1.47
C ALA A 549 -4.43 21.23 -0.81
N ARG A 550 -4.78 22.51 -0.93
CA ARG A 550 -4.03 23.60 -0.29
C ARG A 550 -4.07 23.48 1.23
N GLU A 551 -5.21 23.16 1.80
CA GLU A 551 -5.35 22.90 3.24
C GLU A 551 -4.46 21.72 3.68
N LEU A 552 -4.25 20.75 2.82
CA LEU A 552 -3.36 19.61 3.05
C LEU A 552 -1.88 19.92 2.73
N GLY A 553 -1.58 21.13 2.29
CA GLY A 553 -0.22 21.63 2.09
C GLY A 553 0.27 21.65 0.65
N ALA A 554 -0.61 21.56 -0.34
CA ALA A 554 -0.22 21.71 -1.74
C ALA A 554 0.29 23.14 -2.02
N GLU A 555 1.37 23.23 -2.78
CA GLU A 555 2.05 24.49 -3.12
C GLU A 555 1.69 25.02 -4.51
N GLY A 556 0.71 24.43 -5.14
CA GLY A 556 0.23 24.82 -6.46
C GLY A 556 -0.59 23.73 -7.09
N ILE A 557 -1.04 23.96 -8.31
CA ILE A 557 -1.66 22.95 -9.17
C ILE A 557 -0.63 22.55 -10.23
N GLY A 558 -0.28 21.28 -10.28
CA GLY A 558 0.63 20.73 -11.29
C GLY A 558 -0.13 20.23 -12.52
N LEU A 559 -1.42 19.94 -12.38
CA LEU A 559 -2.27 19.54 -13.48
C LEU A 559 -3.72 19.97 -13.22
N CYS A 560 -4.21 20.85 -14.08
CA CYS A 560 -5.64 21.14 -14.24
C CYS A 560 -6.06 20.61 -15.60
N ARG A 561 -6.96 19.62 -15.61
CA ARG A 561 -7.49 18.99 -16.82
C ARG A 561 -8.75 19.73 -17.26
N THR A 562 -8.64 20.53 -18.30
CA THR A 562 -9.72 21.41 -18.75
C THR A 562 -10.97 20.66 -19.23
N GLU A 563 -10.81 19.44 -19.74
CA GLU A 563 -11.92 18.59 -20.15
C GLU A 563 -12.87 18.22 -19.01
N HIS A 564 -12.38 18.10 -17.80
CA HIS A 564 -13.22 17.75 -16.63
C HIS A 564 -14.19 18.86 -16.22
N MET A 565 -13.97 20.08 -16.70
CA MET A 565 -14.82 21.22 -16.39
C MET A 565 -16.15 21.23 -17.14
N PHE A 566 -16.32 20.36 -18.16
CA PHE A 566 -17.48 20.35 -19.03
C PHE A 566 -18.62 19.43 -18.59
N PHE A 567 -18.42 18.63 -17.57
CA PHE A 567 -19.41 17.62 -17.17
C PHE A 567 -20.46 18.11 -16.16
N GLU A 568 -20.32 19.30 -15.62
CA GLU A 568 -21.30 19.86 -14.68
C GLU A 568 -22.41 20.63 -15.40
N GLY A 569 -23.69 20.32 -15.12
CA GLY A 569 -24.85 21.02 -15.59
C GLY A 569 -24.98 21.02 -17.11
N ASP A 570 -25.29 22.18 -17.66
CA ASP A 570 -25.54 22.39 -19.12
C ASP A 570 -24.26 22.65 -19.91
N ARG A 571 -23.08 22.61 -19.26
CA ARG A 571 -21.82 22.93 -19.91
C ARG A 571 -21.47 21.98 -21.04
N ILE A 572 -21.85 20.71 -20.89
CA ILE A 572 -21.61 19.67 -21.89
C ILE A 572 -22.32 19.97 -23.23
N ASP A 573 -23.46 20.68 -23.22
CA ASP A 573 -24.22 20.99 -24.42
C ASP A 573 -23.42 21.89 -25.36
N ALA A 574 -22.82 22.97 -24.86
CA ALA A 574 -21.98 23.85 -25.66
C ALA A 574 -20.72 23.14 -26.20
N PHE A 575 -20.14 22.25 -25.38
CA PHE A 575 -18.98 21.47 -25.76
C PHE A 575 -19.33 20.47 -26.88
N ARG A 576 -20.49 19.83 -26.81
CA ARG A 576 -21.02 18.93 -27.85
C ARG A 576 -21.33 19.70 -29.15
N GLU A 577 -21.84 20.93 -29.08
CA GLU A 577 -21.99 21.80 -30.24
C GLU A 577 -20.65 22.06 -30.93
N MET A 578 -19.61 22.33 -30.17
CA MET A 578 -18.26 22.53 -30.68
C MET A 578 -17.74 21.29 -31.38
N ILE A 579 -17.87 20.10 -30.75
CA ILE A 579 -17.40 18.83 -31.30
C ILE A 579 -18.11 18.49 -32.62
N CYS A 580 -19.40 18.70 -32.69
CA CYS A 580 -20.24 18.36 -33.85
C CYS A 580 -20.35 19.49 -34.88
N SER A 581 -19.49 20.51 -34.82
CA SER A 581 -19.44 21.61 -35.82
C SER A 581 -18.76 21.13 -37.11
N ASP A 582 -19.35 21.52 -38.23
CA ASP A 582 -18.81 21.21 -39.57
C ASP A 582 -17.88 22.30 -40.10
N THR A 583 -18.04 23.52 -39.64
CA THR A 583 -17.27 24.68 -40.11
C THR A 583 -16.56 25.39 -38.97
N VAL A 584 -15.52 26.16 -39.32
CA VAL A 584 -14.79 26.97 -38.36
C VAL A 584 -15.73 27.99 -37.68
N GLU A 585 -16.65 28.60 -38.46
CA GLU A 585 -17.59 29.57 -37.94
C GLU A 585 -18.55 28.97 -36.92
N GLU A 586 -19.09 27.79 -37.17
CA GLU A 586 -19.92 27.05 -36.20
C GLU A 586 -19.11 26.73 -34.93
N ARG A 587 -17.88 26.30 -35.11
CA ARG A 587 -17.01 25.93 -33.98
C ARG A 587 -16.66 27.16 -33.12
N GLU A 588 -16.31 28.27 -33.74
CA GLU A 588 -16.04 29.53 -33.05
C GLU A 588 -17.25 30.01 -32.29
N LYS A 589 -18.45 29.89 -32.88
CA LYS A 589 -19.70 30.25 -32.21
C LYS A 589 -19.97 29.42 -30.96
N ALA A 590 -19.72 28.11 -31.02
CA ALA A 590 -19.82 27.22 -29.83
C ALA A 590 -18.75 27.56 -28.79
N LEU A 591 -17.54 27.85 -29.22
CA LEU A 591 -16.42 28.22 -28.34
C LEU A 591 -16.68 29.57 -27.63
N GLU A 592 -17.37 30.52 -28.26
CA GLU A 592 -17.80 31.78 -27.61
C GLU A 592 -18.71 31.52 -26.40
N LYS A 593 -19.52 30.45 -26.45
CA LYS A 593 -20.37 30.05 -25.30
C LYS A 593 -19.55 29.41 -24.18
N ILE A 594 -18.48 28.71 -24.53
CA ILE A 594 -17.63 27.99 -23.59
C ILE A 594 -16.66 28.94 -22.86
N LEU A 595 -16.15 29.93 -23.58
CA LEU A 595 -15.08 30.81 -23.05
C LEU A 595 -15.42 31.47 -21.70
N PRO A 596 -16.61 32.10 -21.51
CA PRO A 596 -16.92 32.70 -20.20
C PRO A 596 -16.97 31.70 -19.07
N VAL A 597 -17.40 30.47 -19.35
CA VAL A 597 -17.52 29.39 -18.37
C VAL A 597 -16.15 28.96 -17.92
N GLN A 598 -15.24 28.66 -18.86
CA GLN A 598 -13.87 28.28 -18.52
C GLN A 598 -13.09 29.41 -17.84
N GLN A 599 -13.27 30.64 -18.32
CA GLN A 599 -12.66 31.80 -17.68
C GLN A 599 -13.09 31.92 -16.22
N GLY A 600 -14.37 31.77 -15.93
CA GLY A 600 -14.88 31.79 -14.57
C GLY A 600 -14.31 30.67 -13.71
N ASP A 601 -14.19 29.48 -14.27
CA ASP A 601 -13.57 28.35 -13.55
C ASP A 601 -12.09 28.61 -13.22
N PHE A 602 -11.34 29.14 -14.16
CA PHE A 602 -9.93 29.47 -13.93
C PHE A 602 -9.77 30.61 -12.91
N GLU A 603 -10.65 31.61 -12.94
CA GLU A 603 -10.64 32.68 -11.92
C GLU A 603 -10.80 32.10 -10.52
N LYS A 604 -11.74 31.16 -10.35
CA LYS A 604 -11.96 30.49 -9.05
C LYS A 604 -10.76 29.63 -8.61
N LEU A 605 -10.08 28.97 -9.55
CA LEU A 605 -8.88 28.21 -9.25
C LEU A 605 -7.73 29.13 -8.81
N TYR A 606 -7.50 30.22 -9.50
CA TYR A 606 -6.50 31.20 -9.11
C TYR A 606 -6.80 31.81 -7.73
N GLU A 607 -8.04 32.12 -7.45
CA GLU A 607 -8.48 32.58 -6.14
C GLU A 607 -8.22 31.53 -5.05
N ALA A 608 -8.53 30.28 -5.32
CA ALA A 608 -8.34 29.18 -4.36
C ALA A 608 -6.87 28.94 -4.02
N LEU A 609 -5.97 29.16 -4.96
CA LEU A 609 -4.52 28.95 -4.79
C LEU A 609 -3.77 30.19 -4.28
N GLU A 610 -4.43 31.33 -4.16
CA GLU A 610 -3.87 32.57 -3.57
C GLU A 610 -2.45 32.94 -4.07
N GLY A 611 -2.24 32.86 -5.38
CA GLY A 611 -0.98 33.23 -6.00
C GLY A 611 0.02 32.10 -6.18
N ASN A 612 -0.26 30.92 -5.68
CA ASN A 612 0.57 29.74 -5.97
C ASN A 612 0.44 29.34 -7.46
N PRO A 613 1.46 28.67 -8.02
CA PRO A 613 1.45 28.28 -9.43
C PRO A 613 0.26 27.39 -9.80
N VAL A 614 -0.32 27.62 -10.96
CA VAL A 614 -1.38 26.79 -11.53
C VAL A 614 -0.99 26.41 -12.96
N THR A 615 -0.76 25.14 -13.22
CA THR A 615 -0.50 24.61 -14.54
C THR A 615 -1.82 24.13 -15.17
N ILE A 616 -2.21 24.77 -16.24
CA ILE A 616 -3.44 24.45 -16.95
C ILE A 616 -3.10 23.70 -18.24
N ARG A 617 -3.56 22.47 -18.33
CA ARG A 617 -3.38 21.63 -19.51
C ARG A 617 -4.53 21.87 -20.49
N PHE A 618 -4.21 22.11 -21.74
CA PHE A 618 -5.18 22.23 -22.79
C PHE A 618 -5.89 20.90 -23.05
N LEU A 619 -7.01 20.97 -23.76
CA LEU A 619 -7.87 19.83 -24.06
C LEU A 619 -7.04 18.64 -24.57
N ASP A 620 -7.17 17.49 -23.91
CA ASP A 620 -6.35 16.30 -24.20
C ASP A 620 -7.12 15.12 -24.82
N PRO A 621 -8.30 14.70 -24.30
CA PRO A 621 -8.95 13.50 -24.79
C PRO A 621 -9.52 13.64 -26.22
N PRO A 622 -9.67 12.50 -26.92
CA PRO A 622 -10.34 12.51 -28.23
C PRO A 622 -11.79 13.00 -28.12
N LEU A 623 -12.26 13.70 -29.13
CA LEU A 623 -13.59 14.32 -29.11
C LEU A 623 -14.74 13.31 -28.99
N HIS A 624 -14.55 12.08 -29.48
CA HIS A 624 -15.60 11.05 -29.40
C HIS A 624 -16.01 10.67 -27.97
N GLU A 625 -15.16 10.93 -26.98
CA GLU A 625 -15.47 10.64 -25.57
C GLU A 625 -16.61 11.52 -25.02
N PHE A 626 -16.88 12.64 -25.65
CA PHE A 626 -17.86 13.64 -25.18
C PHE A 626 -19.17 13.64 -25.98
N VAL A 627 -19.26 12.87 -27.05
CA VAL A 627 -20.45 12.86 -27.90
C VAL A 627 -21.64 12.23 -27.20
N PRO A 628 -22.86 12.68 -27.46
CA PRO A 628 -24.06 12.09 -26.88
C PRO A 628 -24.28 10.68 -27.39
N THR A 629 -24.70 9.79 -26.50
CA THR A 629 -25.01 8.38 -26.80
C THR A 629 -26.52 8.13 -26.82
N GLU A 630 -27.28 8.91 -26.07
CA GLU A 630 -28.75 8.76 -25.96
C GLU A 630 -29.48 9.52 -27.06
N GLU A 631 -30.52 8.89 -27.58
CA GLU A 631 -31.32 9.44 -28.69
C GLU A 631 -31.91 10.84 -28.40
N ALA A 632 -32.41 11.05 -27.18
CA ALA A 632 -32.97 12.32 -26.74
C ALA A 632 -31.95 13.47 -26.80
N GLU A 633 -30.72 13.19 -26.40
CA GLU A 633 -29.62 14.17 -26.40
C GLU A 633 -29.14 14.47 -27.83
N ILE A 634 -29.13 13.44 -28.68
CA ILE A 634 -28.79 13.60 -30.11
C ILE A 634 -29.84 14.48 -30.80
N GLU A 635 -31.13 14.27 -30.52
CA GLU A 635 -32.22 15.09 -31.03
C GLU A 635 -32.12 16.54 -30.58
N LYS A 636 -31.81 16.77 -29.33
CA LYS A 636 -31.60 18.10 -28.77
C LYS A 636 -30.44 18.83 -29.46
N LEU A 637 -29.33 18.16 -29.67
CA LEU A 637 -28.17 18.71 -30.36
C LEU A 637 -28.48 19.01 -31.82
N ALA A 638 -29.21 18.14 -32.52
CA ALA A 638 -29.66 18.33 -33.89
C ALA A 638 -30.53 19.58 -34.03
N HIS A 639 -31.47 19.74 -33.12
CA HIS A 639 -32.33 20.93 -33.10
C HIS A 639 -31.52 22.20 -32.87
N THR A 640 -30.62 22.21 -31.91
CA THR A 640 -29.79 23.38 -31.59
C THR A 640 -28.92 23.81 -32.79
N GLN A 641 -28.36 22.85 -33.51
CA GLN A 641 -27.48 23.12 -34.65
C GLN A 641 -28.19 23.24 -35.99
N GLY A 642 -29.54 23.06 -36.03
CA GLY A 642 -30.26 23.08 -37.26
C GLY A 642 -29.92 21.96 -38.23
N LYS A 643 -29.50 20.80 -37.68
CA LYS A 643 -29.14 19.62 -38.44
C LYS A 643 -30.14 18.49 -38.22
N SER A 644 -30.16 17.51 -39.09
CA SER A 644 -30.96 16.30 -38.87
C SER A 644 -30.29 15.38 -37.88
N VAL A 645 -31.07 14.51 -37.23
CA VAL A 645 -30.57 13.46 -36.34
C VAL A 645 -29.58 12.55 -37.10
N ALA A 646 -29.86 12.24 -38.36
CA ALA A 646 -28.99 11.45 -39.20
C ALA A 646 -27.62 12.12 -39.44
N GLN A 647 -27.60 13.44 -39.62
CA GLN A 647 -26.37 14.21 -39.77
C GLN A 647 -25.53 14.18 -38.50
N ILE A 648 -26.18 14.36 -37.35
CA ILE A 648 -25.45 14.28 -36.04
C ILE A 648 -24.89 12.88 -35.81
N LYS A 649 -25.66 11.82 -36.07
CA LYS A 649 -25.17 10.43 -35.97
C LYS A 649 -24.00 10.14 -36.90
N ALA A 650 -24.04 10.71 -38.11
CA ALA A 650 -22.92 10.56 -39.06
C ALA A 650 -21.65 11.25 -38.55
N ILE A 651 -21.76 12.44 -37.97
CA ILE A 651 -20.64 13.16 -37.36
C ILE A 651 -20.06 12.35 -36.20
N ILE A 652 -20.92 11.85 -35.32
CA ILE A 652 -20.49 11.01 -34.16
C ILE A 652 -19.77 9.78 -34.67
N ALA A 653 -20.30 9.08 -35.67
CA ALA A 653 -19.68 7.90 -36.26
C ALA A 653 -18.30 8.23 -36.86
N SER A 654 -18.15 9.40 -37.48
CA SER A 654 -16.88 9.83 -38.07
C SER A 654 -15.79 10.12 -37.06
N LEU A 655 -16.17 10.41 -35.80
CA LEU A 655 -15.23 10.69 -34.70
C LEU A 655 -14.73 9.45 -34.00
N HIS A 656 -15.39 8.30 -34.25
CA HIS A 656 -14.97 7.03 -33.64
C HIS A 656 -13.56 6.64 -34.07
N GLU A 657 -12.73 6.29 -33.10
CA GLU A 657 -11.35 5.88 -33.35
C GLU A 657 -11.12 4.43 -32.87
N PHE A 658 -10.35 3.65 -33.62
CA PHE A 658 -10.00 2.28 -33.27
C PHE A 658 -9.03 2.24 -32.10
N ASN A 659 -8.13 3.22 -31.99
CA ASN A 659 -7.16 3.34 -30.94
C ASN A 659 -7.11 4.78 -30.45
N PRO A 660 -8.03 5.16 -29.57
CA PRO A 660 -8.18 6.55 -29.10
C PRO A 660 -6.92 7.11 -28.43
N MET A 661 -6.17 6.26 -27.72
CA MET A 661 -4.96 6.69 -27.02
C MET A 661 -3.86 7.17 -27.96
N MET A 662 -3.84 6.66 -29.18
CA MET A 662 -2.87 7.01 -30.22
C MET A 662 -3.48 7.81 -31.36
N GLY A 663 -4.69 8.33 -31.18
CA GLY A 663 -5.46 8.98 -32.24
C GLY A 663 -5.43 10.49 -32.20
N HIS A 664 -6.57 11.05 -32.60
CA HIS A 664 -6.75 12.49 -32.72
C HIS A 664 -7.12 13.13 -31.38
N ARG A 665 -6.11 13.44 -30.63
CA ARG A 665 -6.24 14.04 -29.29
C ARG A 665 -5.09 14.99 -28.96
N GLY A 666 -5.18 15.69 -27.85
CA GLY A 666 -4.14 16.54 -27.31
C GLY A 666 -3.71 17.64 -28.29
N LEU A 667 -2.43 17.81 -28.43
CA LEU A 667 -1.81 18.78 -29.35
C LEU A 667 -2.35 18.65 -30.76
N ARG A 668 -2.65 17.43 -31.21
CA ARG A 668 -3.17 17.17 -32.57
C ARG A 668 -4.51 17.84 -32.83
N LEU A 669 -5.37 17.94 -31.79
CA LEU A 669 -6.61 18.71 -31.87
C LEU A 669 -6.33 20.20 -32.02
N ALA A 670 -5.36 20.73 -31.33
CA ALA A 670 -4.96 22.14 -31.44
C ALA A 670 -4.34 22.46 -32.82
N VAL A 671 -3.75 21.50 -33.46
CA VAL A 671 -3.24 21.68 -34.84
C VAL A 671 -4.37 21.67 -35.86
N THR A 672 -5.29 20.72 -35.76
CA THR A 672 -6.45 20.62 -36.68
C THR A 672 -7.53 21.64 -36.40
N TYR A 673 -7.76 22.00 -35.15
CA TYR A 673 -8.77 22.97 -34.72
C TYR A 673 -8.13 24.07 -33.88
N PRO A 674 -7.28 24.94 -34.44
CA PRO A 674 -6.52 25.94 -33.70
C PRO A 674 -7.38 26.91 -32.90
N GLU A 675 -8.63 27.12 -33.30
CA GLU A 675 -9.60 27.98 -32.61
C GLU A 675 -9.87 27.49 -31.18
N ILE A 676 -9.69 26.18 -30.87
CA ILE A 676 -9.80 25.64 -29.51
C ILE A 676 -8.69 26.19 -28.65
N ALA A 677 -7.45 26.16 -29.15
CA ALA A 677 -6.29 26.71 -28.47
C ALA A 677 -6.42 28.23 -28.25
N VAL A 678 -6.97 28.95 -29.22
CA VAL A 678 -7.23 30.40 -29.08
C VAL A 678 -8.21 30.66 -27.94
N MET A 679 -9.30 29.90 -27.91
CA MET A 679 -10.31 30.05 -26.85
C MET A 679 -9.75 29.74 -25.48
N GLN A 680 -9.04 28.66 -25.33
CA GLN A 680 -8.48 28.27 -24.04
C GLN A 680 -7.42 29.25 -23.56
N THR A 681 -6.59 29.77 -24.45
CA THR A 681 -5.61 30.80 -24.12
C THR A 681 -6.30 32.09 -23.64
N LYS A 682 -7.35 32.53 -24.34
CA LYS A 682 -8.15 33.69 -23.90
C LYS A 682 -8.73 33.47 -22.50
N ALA A 683 -9.29 32.30 -22.24
CA ALA A 683 -9.89 31.97 -20.94
C ALA A 683 -8.86 32.05 -19.82
N VAL A 684 -7.68 31.44 -20.01
CA VAL A 684 -6.58 31.44 -19.03
C VAL A 684 -6.08 32.86 -18.78
N ILE A 685 -5.74 33.57 -19.82
CA ILE A 685 -5.11 34.91 -19.70
C ILE A 685 -6.09 35.93 -19.13
N ARG A 686 -7.35 35.96 -19.59
CA ARG A 686 -8.36 36.86 -19.06
C ARG A 686 -8.67 36.58 -17.59
N ALA A 687 -8.72 35.32 -17.20
CA ALA A 687 -8.92 34.93 -15.82
C ALA A 687 -7.76 35.41 -14.95
N ALA A 688 -6.53 35.20 -15.39
CA ALA A 688 -5.34 35.63 -14.67
C ALA A 688 -5.26 37.14 -14.54
N ILE A 689 -5.61 37.88 -15.60
CA ILE A 689 -5.63 39.35 -15.57
C ILE A 689 -6.66 39.86 -14.56
N ASN A 690 -7.86 39.28 -14.55
CA ASN A 690 -8.93 39.70 -13.63
C ASN A 690 -8.56 39.42 -12.16
N VAL A 691 -7.98 38.28 -11.88
CA VAL A 691 -7.56 37.92 -10.52
C VAL A 691 -6.33 38.75 -10.10
N ALA A 692 -5.40 39.02 -11.01
CA ALA A 692 -4.24 39.87 -10.73
C ALA A 692 -4.64 41.31 -10.39
N LYS A 693 -5.69 41.85 -11.03
CA LYS A 693 -6.24 43.17 -10.69
C LYS A 693 -6.82 43.20 -9.28
N ALA A 694 -7.53 42.15 -8.90
CA ALA A 694 -8.11 42.02 -7.57
C ALA A 694 -7.07 41.78 -6.49
N HIS A 695 -5.94 41.13 -6.83
CA HIS A 695 -4.87 40.75 -5.92
C HIS A 695 -3.47 41.05 -6.52
N PRO A 696 -3.08 42.33 -6.61
CA PRO A 696 -1.82 42.73 -7.25
C PRO A 696 -0.56 42.14 -6.60
N ASP A 697 -0.61 41.80 -5.33
CA ASP A 697 0.49 41.25 -4.53
C ASP A 697 0.74 39.75 -4.75
N TRP A 698 -0.17 39.07 -5.44
CA TRP A 698 -0.01 37.61 -5.70
C TRP A 698 0.99 37.29 -6.80
N ASN A 699 1.32 38.21 -7.68
CA ASN A 699 2.27 38.00 -8.77
C ASN A 699 1.91 36.82 -9.68
N LEU A 700 0.66 36.72 -10.08
CA LEU A 700 0.15 35.59 -10.89
C LEU A 700 0.92 35.45 -12.20
N LYS A 701 1.39 34.22 -12.44
CA LYS A 701 2.08 33.83 -13.66
C LYS A 701 1.44 32.57 -14.20
N PRO A 702 0.50 32.67 -15.16
CA PRO A 702 -0.11 31.47 -15.74
C PRO A 702 0.90 30.52 -16.36
N GLU A 703 0.72 29.23 -16.13
CA GLU A 703 1.49 28.17 -16.75
C GLU A 703 0.56 27.38 -17.67
N ILE A 704 0.80 27.47 -18.98
CA ILE A 704 0.00 26.80 -20.00
C ILE A 704 0.76 25.56 -20.46
N MET A 705 0.11 24.40 -20.36
CA MET A 705 0.73 23.13 -20.73
C MET A 705 0.03 22.53 -21.93
N ILE A 706 0.80 22.26 -22.97
CA ILE A 706 0.34 21.64 -24.20
C ILE A 706 0.59 20.14 -24.09
N PRO A 707 -0.45 19.28 -24.13
CA PRO A 707 -0.29 17.85 -23.99
C PRO A 707 0.14 17.17 -25.28
N LEU A 708 0.73 15.98 -25.15
CA LEU A 708 0.98 15.03 -26.24
C LEU A 708 1.95 15.52 -27.31
N SER A 709 3.01 16.25 -26.91
CA SER A 709 4.06 16.70 -27.86
C SER A 709 4.98 15.56 -28.24
N SER A 710 5.29 15.42 -29.51
CA SER A 710 6.25 14.45 -30.03
C SER A 710 7.33 15.07 -30.91
N ASP A 711 7.03 16.22 -31.51
CA ASP A 711 7.94 16.94 -32.41
C ASP A 711 7.95 18.45 -32.06
N SER A 712 9.13 19.03 -32.08
CA SER A 712 9.30 20.46 -31.75
C SER A 712 8.54 21.40 -32.72
N LYS A 713 8.36 20.97 -33.95
CA LYS A 713 7.65 21.78 -34.95
C LYS A 713 6.15 21.84 -34.69
N GLU A 714 5.54 20.72 -34.28
CA GLU A 714 4.10 20.74 -33.91
C GLU A 714 3.88 21.54 -32.64
N LEU A 715 4.78 21.45 -31.66
CA LEU A 715 4.72 22.26 -30.46
C LEU A 715 4.87 23.75 -30.78
N LYS A 716 5.82 24.10 -31.64
CA LYS A 716 6.00 25.49 -32.08
C LYS A 716 4.76 26.04 -32.75
N TYR A 717 4.12 25.26 -33.61
CA TYR A 717 2.91 25.68 -34.29
C TYR A 717 1.81 26.07 -33.30
N VAL A 718 1.55 25.25 -32.31
CA VAL A 718 0.54 25.50 -31.27
C VAL A 718 0.99 26.63 -30.35
N LYS A 719 2.24 26.63 -29.93
CA LYS A 719 2.83 27.69 -29.08
C LYS A 719 2.72 29.05 -29.73
N ASP A 720 3.01 29.20 -31.04
CA ASP A 720 2.92 30.47 -31.73
C ASP A 720 1.49 31.04 -31.69
N ILE A 721 0.48 30.15 -31.80
CA ILE A 721 -0.95 30.54 -31.66
C ILE A 721 -1.24 31.01 -30.24
N VAL A 722 -0.76 30.27 -29.24
CA VAL A 722 -0.95 30.60 -27.81
C VAL A 722 -0.29 31.93 -27.48
N VAL A 723 0.94 32.13 -27.88
CA VAL A 723 1.70 33.37 -27.61
C VAL A 723 1.07 34.57 -28.30
N LYS A 724 0.69 34.44 -29.56
CA LYS A 724 0.01 35.52 -30.29
C LYS A 724 -1.31 35.93 -29.59
N THR A 725 -2.08 34.95 -29.16
CA THR A 725 -3.37 35.21 -28.49
C THR A 725 -3.14 35.82 -27.10
N ALA A 726 -2.23 35.26 -26.33
CA ALA A 726 -1.90 35.73 -24.97
C ALA A 726 -1.37 37.17 -24.98
N ASP A 727 -0.44 37.45 -25.87
CA ASP A 727 0.15 38.81 -25.99
C ASP A 727 -0.90 39.84 -26.42
N ALA A 728 -1.79 39.48 -27.33
CA ALA A 728 -2.88 40.34 -27.75
C ALA A 728 -3.86 40.63 -26.60
N GLU A 729 -4.22 39.66 -25.82
CA GLU A 729 -5.09 39.82 -24.66
C GLU A 729 -4.45 40.67 -23.54
N ILE A 730 -3.20 40.47 -23.30
CA ILE A 730 -2.42 41.24 -22.29
C ILE A 730 -2.33 42.70 -22.73
N ALA A 731 -2.00 42.96 -24.00
CA ALA A 731 -1.94 44.31 -24.56
C ALA A 731 -3.30 45.01 -24.53
N ALA A 732 -4.37 44.33 -24.92
CA ALA A 732 -5.73 44.89 -24.93
C ALA A 732 -6.21 45.25 -23.51
N ALA A 733 -5.79 44.53 -22.48
CA ALA A 733 -6.13 44.82 -21.10
C ALA A 733 -5.19 45.83 -20.44
N GLY A 734 -4.11 46.23 -21.10
CA GLY A 734 -3.08 47.10 -20.52
C GLY A 734 -2.37 46.46 -19.32
N SER A 735 -2.35 45.12 -19.29
CA SER A 735 -1.72 44.34 -18.18
C SER A 735 -0.25 44.09 -18.45
N ASN A 736 0.49 43.82 -17.39
CA ASN A 736 1.92 43.46 -17.44
C ASN A 736 2.17 42.03 -16.94
N ILE A 737 1.14 41.19 -16.83
CA ILE A 737 1.32 39.81 -16.38
C ILE A 737 2.23 39.04 -17.32
N LYS A 738 2.97 38.12 -16.74
CA LYS A 738 3.82 37.19 -17.46
C LYS A 738 3.21 35.81 -17.41
N TYR A 739 3.53 34.97 -18.38
CA TYR A 739 3.06 33.62 -18.49
C TYR A 739 4.16 32.70 -19.04
N GLU A 740 3.99 31.40 -18.86
CA GLU A 740 4.87 30.39 -19.44
C GLU A 740 4.08 29.41 -20.26
N VAL A 741 4.70 28.93 -21.35
CA VAL A 741 4.16 27.85 -22.18
C VAL A 741 5.11 26.68 -22.12
N GLY A 742 4.64 25.55 -21.62
CA GLY A 742 5.40 24.31 -21.53
C GLY A 742 4.64 23.15 -22.14
N THR A 743 5.16 21.97 -21.94
CA THR A 743 4.56 20.79 -22.52
C THR A 743 4.58 19.61 -21.57
N MET A 744 3.62 18.68 -21.75
CA MET A 744 3.62 17.40 -21.10
C MET A 744 4.51 16.44 -21.90
N ILE A 745 5.50 15.88 -21.24
CA ILE A 745 6.37 14.83 -21.80
C ILE A 745 5.74 13.50 -21.46
N GLU A 746 5.11 12.89 -22.44
CA GLU A 746 4.36 11.65 -22.27
C GLU A 746 4.50 10.67 -23.43
N ILE A 747 5.23 11.07 -24.47
CA ILE A 747 5.56 10.22 -25.63
C ILE A 747 7.05 9.92 -25.58
N PRO A 748 7.46 8.66 -25.74
CA PRO A 748 8.89 8.28 -25.72
C PRO A 748 9.77 9.10 -26.67
N ARG A 749 9.27 9.41 -27.87
CA ARG A 749 9.99 10.26 -28.82
C ARG A 749 10.30 11.65 -28.25
N ALA A 750 9.39 12.21 -27.45
CA ALA A 750 9.60 13.51 -26.80
C ALA A 750 10.77 13.46 -25.81
N CYS A 751 10.93 12.35 -25.09
CA CYS A 751 12.08 12.14 -24.21
C CYS A 751 13.40 12.10 -24.98
N LEU A 752 13.40 11.39 -26.12
CA LEU A 752 14.58 11.24 -26.99
C LEU A 752 14.99 12.54 -27.70
N THR A 753 14.07 13.44 -27.91
CA THR A 753 14.27 14.72 -28.60
C THR A 753 13.98 15.92 -27.70
N ALA A 754 14.15 15.75 -26.40
CA ALA A 754 13.81 16.77 -25.41
C ALA A 754 14.65 18.06 -25.57
N ASP A 755 15.86 17.97 -26.10
CA ASP A 755 16.69 19.13 -26.44
C ASP A 755 16.03 20.03 -27.49
N ASP A 756 15.42 19.47 -28.51
CA ASP A 756 14.68 20.23 -29.53
C ASP A 756 13.36 20.77 -28.98
N ILE A 757 12.64 19.97 -28.18
CA ILE A 757 11.39 20.38 -27.57
C ILE A 757 11.61 21.51 -26.58
N ALA A 758 12.70 21.53 -25.84
CA ALA A 758 13.03 22.57 -24.88
C ALA A 758 13.37 23.94 -25.55
N LYS A 759 13.59 23.97 -26.85
CA LYS A 759 13.70 25.25 -27.59
C LYS A 759 12.39 26.02 -27.56
N GLU A 760 11.29 25.30 -27.53
CA GLU A 760 9.93 25.85 -27.52
C GLU A 760 9.27 25.80 -26.13
N ALA A 761 9.45 24.73 -25.37
CA ALA A 761 8.85 24.57 -24.06
C ALA A 761 9.68 25.25 -22.96
N GLU A 762 9.03 26.04 -22.15
CA GLU A 762 9.64 26.71 -21.00
C GLU A 762 9.64 25.86 -19.74
N PHE A 763 8.83 24.79 -19.71
CA PHE A 763 8.83 23.78 -18.67
C PHE A 763 8.39 22.44 -19.24
N PHE A 764 8.76 21.37 -18.50
CA PHE A 764 8.31 20.00 -18.77
C PHE A 764 7.50 19.47 -17.59
N CYS A 765 6.45 18.72 -17.89
CA CYS A 765 5.75 17.92 -16.91
C CYS A 765 5.58 16.50 -17.46
N PHE A 766 6.07 15.50 -16.75
CA PHE A 766 5.94 14.11 -17.17
C PHE A 766 4.53 13.61 -16.95
N GLY A 767 3.86 13.19 -18.02
CA GLY A 767 2.61 12.46 -17.98
C GLY A 767 2.89 10.96 -17.97
N THR A 768 3.24 10.42 -16.83
CA THR A 768 3.78 9.07 -16.71
C THR A 768 2.77 7.96 -17.00
N ASN A 769 1.48 8.24 -16.94
CA ASN A 769 0.47 7.25 -17.34
C ASN A 769 0.63 6.88 -18.84
N ASP A 770 0.64 7.88 -19.71
CA ASP A 770 0.82 7.69 -21.14
C ASP A 770 2.24 7.26 -21.50
N LEU A 771 3.24 7.84 -20.84
CA LEU A 771 4.64 7.47 -21.05
C LEU A 771 4.85 5.98 -20.74
N THR A 772 4.25 5.48 -19.68
CA THR A 772 4.31 4.06 -19.29
C THR A 772 3.61 3.19 -20.33
N GLN A 773 2.40 3.56 -20.78
CA GLN A 773 1.67 2.83 -21.81
C GLN A 773 2.49 2.68 -23.08
N MET A 774 3.05 3.76 -23.56
CA MET A 774 3.80 3.78 -24.82
C MET A 774 5.16 3.12 -24.71
N THR A 775 5.78 3.16 -23.55
CA THR A 775 7.07 2.51 -23.28
C THR A 775 6.92 1.00 -23.19
N PHE A 776 5.91 0.51 -22.47
CA PHE A 776 5.62 -0.93 -22.39
C PHE A 776 4.88 -1.45 -23.62
N GLY A 777 4.18 -0.62 -24.33
CA GLY A 777 3.42 -1.02 -25.52
C GLY A 777 2.11 -1.73 -25.22
N PHE A 778 1.50 -1.46 -24.05
CA PHE A 778 0.17 -1.96 -23.75
C PHE A 778 -0.72 -0.88 -23.12
N SER A 779 -2.02 -1.04 -23.33
CA SER A 779 -3.02 -0.11 -22.80
C SER A 779 -3.27 -0.34 -21.32
N ARG A 780 -3.35 0.75 -20.57
CA ARG A 780 -3.74 0.72 -19.16
C ARG A 780 -5.10 0.04 -18.96
N ASP A 781 -6.05 0.30 -19.86
CA ASP A 781 -7.40 -0.23 -19.77
C ASP A 781 -7.48 -1.73 -20.08
N ASP A 782 -6.58 -2.24 -20.91
CA ASP A 782 -6.55 -3.64 -21.32
C ASP A 782 -5.58 -4.50 -20.49
N ALA A 783 -4.65 -3.89 -19.79
CA ALA A 783 -3.58 -4.59 -19.06
C ALA A 783 -4.09 -5.56 -17.99
N GLY A 784 -5.25 -5.28 -17.41
CA GLY A 784 -5.88 -6.17 -16.42
C GLY A 784 -6.15 -7.58 -16.91
N LYS A 785 -6.21 -7.78 -18.22
CA LYS A 785 -6.44 -9.11 -18.82
C LYS A 785 -5.24 -10.04 -18.66
N PHE A 786 -4.03 -9.53 -18.52
CA PHE A 786 -2.81 -10.33 -18.45
C PHE A 786 -1.88 -10.02 -17.27
N LEU A 787 -1.95 -8.86 -16.65
CA LEU A 787 -1.03 -8.47 -15.57
C LEU A 787 -1.05 -9.41 -14.37
N ASN A 788 -2.22 -9.97 -14.02
CA ASN A 788 -2.31 -10.93 -12.92
C ASN A 788 -1.47 -12.17 -13.19
N ALA A 789 -1.48 -12.68 -14.43
CA ALA A 789 -0.63 -13.79 -14.83
C ALA A 789 0.85 -13.44 -14.74
N TYR A 790 1.21 -12.20 -15.07
CA TYR A 790 2.59 -11.70 -14.94
C TYR A 790 3.05 -11.68 -13.48
N TYR A 791 2.17 -11.30 -12.56
CA TYR A 791 2.48 -11.33 -11.13
C TYR A 791 2.63 -12.77 -10.63
N ASP A 792 1.71 -13.64 -11.02
CA ASP A 792 1.72 -15.06 -10.60
C ASP A 792 2.97 -15.79 -11.10
N LYS A 793 3.44 -15.42 -12.29
CA LYS A 793 4.66 -16.00 -12.92
C LYS A 793 5.93 -15.24 -12.54
N LYS A 794 5.83 -14.24 -11.68
CA LYS A 794 6.96 -13.43 -11.17
C LYS A 794 7.71 -12.66 -12.29
N ILE A 795 7.02 -12.33 -13.36
CA ILE A 795 7.56 -11.49 -14.43
C ILE A 795 7.59 -10.03 -13.99
N PHE A 796 6.48 -9.56 -13.42
CA PHE A 796 6.39 -8.24 -12.80
C PHE A 796 6.11 -8.39 -11.30
N GLU A 797 6.77 -7.57 -10.48
CA GLU A 797 6.51 -7.50 -9.06
C GLU A 797 5.39 -6.51 -8.74
N ASN A 798 5.24 -5.47 -9.54
CA ASN A 798 4.28 -4.37 -9.32
C ASN A 798 3.57 -3.98 -10.60
N ASP A 799 2.40 -3.35 -10.43
CA ASP A 799 1.70 -2.69 -11.52
C ASP A 799 2.49 -1.44 -11.95
N PRO A 800 2.95 -1.35 -13.19
CA PRO A 800 3.73 -0.21 -13.66
C PRO A 800 2.94 1.10 -13.71
N PHE A 801 1.61 1.04 -13.65
CA PHE A 801 0.75 2.23 -13.57
C PHE A 801 0.57 2.73 -12.14
N ALA A 802 0.75 1.88 -11.14
CA ALA A 802 0.70 2.25 -9.73
C ALA A 802 2.09 2.68 -9.21
N LYS A 803 3.11 1.94 -9.58
CA LYS A 803 4.52 2.22 -9.25
C LYS A 803 5.30 2.52 -10.52
N LEU A 804 6.01 3.63 -10.52
CA LEU A 804 6.81 4.03 -11.66
C LEU A 804 7.89 3.00 -11.99
N ASP A 805 7.95 2.60 -13.25
CA ASP A 805 9.05 1.81 -13.79
C ASP A 805 10.32 2.67 -13.83
N GLN A 806 11.21 2.43 -12.89
CA GLN A 806 12.44 3.21 -12.77
C GLN A 806 13.51 2.80 -13.76
N VAL A 807 13.36 1.65 -14.42
CA VAL A 807 14.32 1.12 -15.40
C VAL A 807 14.06 1.70 -16.78
N GLY A 808 12.95 1.35 -17.41
CA GLY A 808 12.62 1.80 -18.78
C GLY A 808 12.10 3.23 -18.84
N VAL A 809 10.98 3.47 -18.20
CA VAL A 809 10.38 4.82 -18.12
C VAL A 809 11.34 5.78 -17.41
N GLY A 810 11.97 5.32 -16.35
CA GLY A 810 12.94 6.12 -15.59
C GLY A 810 14.13 6.57 -16.44
N LYS A 811 14.65 5.71 -17.32
CA LYS A 811 15.70 6.09 -18.26
C LYS A 811 15.25 7.20 -19.20
N LEU A 812 14.04 7.08 -19.74
CA LEU A 812 13.47 8.11 -20.62
C LEU A 812 13.33 9.45 -19.89
N MET A 813 12.88 9.42 -18.64
CA MET A 813 12.76 10.62 -17.83
C MET A 813 14.12 11.29 -17.59
N LYS A 814 15.14 10.52 -17.24
CA LYS A 814 16.51 11.02 -17.05
C LYS A 814 17.05 11.65 -18.35
N MET A 815 16.84 11.01 -19.49
CA MET A 815 17.24 11.54 -20.79
C MET A 815 16.54 12.86 -21.09
N ALA A 816 15.25 12.93 -20.86
CA ALA A 816 14.47 14.15 -21.09
C ALA A 816 14.95 15.32 -20.23
N ILE A 817 15.27 15.07 -18.97
CA ILE A 817 15.79 16.11 -18.06
C ILE A 817 17.17 16.60 -18.54
N GLU A 818 18.07 15.69 -18.82
CA GLU A 818 19.43 16.01 -19.27
C GLU A 818 19.42 16.80 -20.59
N LEU A 819 18.73 16.29 -21.59
CA LEU A 819 18.62 16.94 -22.91
C LEU A 819 17.88 18.28 -22.81
N GLY A 820 16.81 18.33 -22.05
CA GLY A 820 16.02 19.56 -21.89
C GLY A 820 16.81 20.67 -21.20
N LYS A 821 17.51 20.36 -20.13
CA LYS A 821 18.34 21.33 -19.40
C LYS A 821 19.60 21.74 -20.15
N LYS A 822 20.08 20.92 -21.06
CA LYS A 822 21.17 21.29 -21.95
C LYS A 822 20.79 22.45 -22.86
N THR A 823 19.58 22.44 -23.40
CA THR A 823 19.05 23.51 -24.24
C THR A 823 18.58 24.71 -23.41
N ARG A 824 17.89 24.43 -22.29
CA ARG A 824 17.30 25.44 -21.41
C ARG A 824 17.67 25.16 -19.96
N PRO A 825 18.80 25.72 -19.47
CA PRO A 825 19.28 25.43 -18.11
C PRO A 825 18.28 25.77 -17.01
N GLU A 826 17.42 26.75 -17.22
CA GLU A 826 16.39 27.19 -16.29
C GLU A 826 15.09 26.39 -16.37
N LEU A 827 15.05 25.34 -17.19
CA LEU A 827 13.87 24.49 -17.36
C LEU A 827 13.44 23.88 -16.03
N HIS A 828 12.19 24.13 -15.60
CA HIS A 828 11.66 23.43 -14.47
C HIS A 828 10.89 22.19 -14.92
N VAL A 829 10.95 21.13 -14.13
CA VAL A 829 10.45 19.81 -14.48
C VAL A 829 9.63 19.23 -13.33
N GLY A 830 8.45 18.75 -13.64
CA GLY A 830 7.58 18.10 -12.68
C GLY A 830 6.99 16.80 -13.22
N ILE A 831 6.18 16.15 -12.39
CA ILE A 831 5.42 14.95 -12.73
C ILE A 831 3.98 15.12 -12.28
N CYS A 832 3.04 14.66 -13.08
CA CYS A 832 1.61 14.76 -12.75
C CYS A 832 0.82 13.48 -12.96
N GLY A 833 1.46 12.38 -13.36
CA GLY A 833 0.82 11.08 -13.46
C GLY A 833 0.42 10.52 -12.09
N GLU A 834 -0.28 9.41 -12.07
CA GLU A 834 -0.69 8.73 -10.82
C GLU A 834 0.50 8.41 -9.91
N HIS A 835 1.68 8.29 -10.46
CA HIS A 835 2.92 8.04 -9.74
C HIS A 835 3.35 9.18 -8.80
N GLY A 836 2.84 10.40 -9.01
CA GLY A 836 3.19 11.57 -8.19
C GLY A 836 2.81 11.46 -6.71
N GLY A 837 1.91 10.55 -6.37
CA GLY A 837 1.50 10.24 -5.00
C GLY A 837 2.04 8.93 -4.46
N ASP A 838 2.80 8.18 -5.24
CA ASP A 838 3.42 6.92 -4.80
C ASP A 838 4.78 7.20 -4.14
N PRO A 839 4.99 6.75 -2.88
CA PRO A 839 6.22 7.05 -2.14
C PRO A 839 7.51 6.68 -2.86
N SER A 840 7.58 5.49 -3.46
CA SER A 840 8.78 5.03 -4.17
C SER A 840 9.07 5.86 -5.42
N SER A 841 8.01 6.26 -6.12
CA SER A 841 8.09 7.12 -7.31
C SER A 841 8.53 8.54 -6.94
N VAL A 842 8.02 9.07 -5.83
CA VAL A 842 8.44 10.38 -5.29
C VAL A 842 9.93 10.37 -4.94
N GLU A 843 10.39 9.31 -4.29
CA GLU A 843 11.81 9.13 -3.98
C GLU A 843 12.66 9.15 -5.25
N PHE A 844 12.24 8.43 -6.28
CA PHE A 844 12.90 8.43 -7.58
C PHE A 844 12.93 9.83 -8.21
N CYS A 845 11.82 10.56 -8.18
CA CYS A 845 11.72 11.93 -8.67
C CYS A 845 12.69 12.86 -7.96
N HIS A 846 12.86 12.68 -6.65
CA HIS A 846 13.86 13.42 -5.88
C HIS A 846 15.27 13.12 -6.40
N LYS A 847 15.60 11.84 -6.59
CA LYS A 847 16.94 11.40 -7.02
C LYS A 847 17.32 11.92 -8.41
N ILE A 848 16.38 11.94 -9.35
CA ILE A 848 16.65 12.42 -10.72
C ILE A 848 16.54 13.92 -10.89
N GLY A 849 16.22 14.66 -9.83
CA GLY A 849 16.27 16.11 -9.81
C GLY A 849 15.03 16.83 -10.34
N LEU A 850 13.85 16.26 -10.23
CA LEU A 850 12.61 16.98 -10.48
C LEU A 850 12.47 18.17 -9.51
N ASP A 851 11.73 19.19 -9.94
CA ASP A 851 11.44 20.36 -9.12
C ASP A 851 10.19 20.15 -8.27
N TYR A 852 9.21 19.44 -8.78
CA TYR A 852 7.98 19.14 -8.04
C TYR A 852 7.36 17.80 -8.46
N VAL A 853 6.52 17.26 -7.57
CA VAL A 853 5.58 16.19 -7.88
C VAL A 853 4.16 16.73 -7.71
N SER A 854 3.22 16.20 -8.50
CA SER A 854 1.82 16.61 -8.45
C SER A 854 0.95 15.36 -8.32
N CYS A 855 -0.01 15.39 -7.40
CA CYS A 855 -0.84 14.24 -7.07
C CYS A 855 -2.26 14.68 -6.69
N SER A 856 -3.16 13.71 -6.53
CA SER A 856 -4.51 13.99 -6.05
C SER A 856 -4.48 14.66 -4.66
N PRO A 857 -5.49 15.45 -4.30
CA PRO A 857 -5.48 16.25 -3.06
C PRO A 857 -5.16 15.45 -1.79
N PHE A 858 -5.75 14.27 -1.62
CA PHE A 858 -5.55 13.46 -0.41
C PHE A 858 -4.19 12.75 -0.35
N ARG A 859 -3.45 12.72 -1.45
CA ARG A 859 -2.09 12.18 -1.49
C ARG A 859 -1.02 13.23 -1.22
N VAL A 860 -1.40 14.49 -1.13
CA VAL A 860 -0.45 15.59 -0.88
C VAL A 860 0.38 15.36 0.40
N PRO A 861 -0.21 15.00 1.55
CA PRO A 861 0.60 14.72 2.74
C PRO A 861 1.56 13.55 2.56
N ILE A 862 1.14 12.50 1.87
CA ILE A 862 1.97 11.32 1.56
C ILE A 862 3.18 11.74 0.73
N ALA A 863 2.97 12.52 -0.31
CA ALA A 863 4.02 13.01 -1.19
C ALA A 863 5.00 13.93 -0.45
N ARG A 864 4.50 14.82 0.41
CA ARG A 864 5.32 15.69 1.25
C ARG A 864 6.24 14.87 2.16
N LEU A 865 5.68 13.87 2.82
CA LEU A 865 6.44 13.00 3.71
C LEU A 865 7.47 12.16 2.94
N ALA A 866 7.08 11.57 1.83
CA ALA A 866 7.98 10.78 0.98
C ALA A 866 9.14 11.64 0.43
N ALA A 867 8.85 12.86 0.00
CA ALA A 867 9.88 13.81 -0.46
C ALA A 867 10.87 14.16 0.66
N ALA A 868 10.36 14.37 1.87
CA ALA A 868 11.20 14.65 3.03
C ALA A 868 12.09 13.44 3.37
N GLN A 869 11.54 12.25 3.36
CA GLN A 869 12.29 11.03 3.62
C GLN A 869 13.40 10.80 2.59
N ALA A 870 13.12 11.07 1.31
CA ALA A 870 14.12 10.99 0.26
C ALA A 870 15.28 11.99 0.50
N ALA A 871 14.98 13.21 0.88
CA ALA A 871 15.97 14.22 1.18
C ALA A 871 16.81 13.86 2.42
N ILE A 872 16.19 13.34 3.47
CA ILE A 872 16.86 12.91 4.69
C ILE A 872 17.78 11.70 4.39
N ALA A 873 17.32 10.73 3.62
CA ALA A 873 18.14 9.59 3.21
C ALA A 873 19.38 10.04 2.43
N GLU A 874 19.24 11.01 1.54
CA GLU A 874 20.37 11.62 0.81
C GLU A 874 21.36 12.30 1.76
N MET A 875 20.89 13.04 2.75
CA MET A 875 21.73 13.66 3.77
C MET A 875 22.53 12.63 4.57
N ASN A 876 21.90 11.54 4.97
CA ASN A 876 22.53 10.49 5.77
C ASN A 876 23.60 9.69 4.99
N ASN A 877 23.53 9.69 3.66
CA ASN A 877 24.49 8.99 2.80
C ASN A 877 25.69 9.89 2.38
N LYS A 878 25.69 11.16 2.74
CA LYS A 878 26.79 12.09 2.58
C LYS A 878 27.65 12.12 3.85
#